data_e3c3488085fab2f27fe431fca74386e3
#
_entry.id   e3c3488085fab2f27fe431fca74386e3
#
_cell.length_a   1.000
_cell.length_b   1.000
_cell.length_c   1.000
_cell.angle_alpha   90.00
_cell.angle_beta   90.00
_cell.angle_gamma   90.00
#
_symmetry.space_group_name_H-M   'P 1'
#
loop_
_entity.id
_entity.type
_entity.pdbx_description
1 polymer ?
#
loop_
_entity_poly.entity_id
_entity_poly.type
_entity_poly.pdbx_seq_one_letter_code
_entity_poly.pdbx_strand_id
1 'polypeptide(L)'
;MVKQFSMELAGRTLTVEIGKVAAQANGAALMRYGDTVVLSTATASEKPREGIDFFPLSVEFEEKMYAVGKIPGGFNKREGKASENSVLTSRVIDRPMRPLFTKDYRNDVTLNNLVMAVDPDCSPEVTAMLGASVATSISDIPFDGPIAGTRIGLIDGEFIVNPTADQQLVSDLALTVASTAEKVIMIEAGANEVPEDKMIEAIFKAHEVNKEVIKFIDRIVEECGKEKHEYEHVDTPEDLWNDMVDFITPEAMEEAVFTDVKQVREENIRQIKEKLEERYAEEHEDWLPLIDDAVYKFQKKTVRKMILKDHKRPDGRAINEIRPLAAEIDLLPRVHGSGMFTRGQTQIMTITTLAPLSEAQKIDGLDANVTSKRYMHHYNFPSYSVGETKPSRGPGRREIGHGALAERALVPVLPSEDEFPYAIRTVSETLESNGSTSQASICASTLSLMAAGVPIKKPVAGISTGLVTGESDDDYIVLTDIQGLEDFFGDMDFKVAGTHDGITAIQMDIKIHGLTPDIIREAISRTKEAREHILTDVMEPVISTPRDHVGEYAPKIMQMHVDPDKISEIIGKQGKTINAIIDETGVKIDINDEGRVDICGVDQVMIDRAMEIIRLIVEPVEAGKIYEGEVVRIMNFGAFVQLAPNKDGLIHISKLSKERVEKVEDVVNIGDKVKVKVLEIDKMGRINLALREIIK
;
A
#
# COMPACT_ATOMS: atom_id res chain seq x y z
N MET A 1 -42.55 -6.98 4.76
CA MET A 1 -42.39 -8.21 5.57
C MET A 1 -40.90 -8.55 5.57
N VAL A 2 -40.32 -8.83 6.73
CA VAL A 2 -38.90 -9.22 6.81
C VAL A 2 -38.74 -10.63 6.22
N LYS A 3 -37.77 -10.79 5.31
CA LYS A 3 -37.38 -12.11 4.77
C LYS A 3 -35.94 -12.40 5.18
N GLN A 4 -35.64 -13.67 5.43
CA GLN A 4 -34.32 -14.16 5.81
C GLN A 4 -33.90 -15.33 4.93
N PHE A 5 -32.67 -15.30 4.46
CA PHE A 5 -32.06 -16.36 3.63
C PHE A 5 -30.74 -16.77 4.25
N SER A 6 -30.36 -18.03 4.10
CA SER A 6 -29.08 -18.53 4.62
C SER A 6 -28.45 -19.54 3.70
N MET A 7 -27.12 -19.60 3.70
CA MET A 7 -26.31 -20.64 3.09
C MET A 7 -25.06 -20.92 3.92
N GLU A 8 -24.44 -22.07 3.74
CA GLU A 8 -23.12 -22.34 4.27
C GLU A 8 -22.04 -21.90 3.29
N LEU A 9 -21.08 -21.11 3.78
CA LEU A 9 -19.93 -20.62 3.02
C LEU A 9 -18.64 -20.89 3.80
N ALA A 10 -17.77 -21.74 3.26
CA ALA A 10 -16.50 -22.12 3.90
C ALA A 10 -16.68 -22.62 5.37
N GLY A 11 -17.73 -23.42 5.63
CA GLY A 11 -18.02 -23.98 6.95
C GLY A 11 -18.61 -23.00 7.97
N ARG A 12 -19.05 -21.84 7.53
CA ARG A 12 -19.70 -20.80 8.37
C ARG A 12 -20.99 -20.32 7.71
N THR A 13 -21.97 -19.99 8.54
CA THR A 13 -23.29 -19.59 8.02
C THR A 13 -23.27 -18.14 7.55
N LEU A 14 -23.65 -17.91 6.28
CA LEU A 14 -23.96 -16.62 5.71
C LEU A 14 -25.48 -16.40 5.74
N THR A 15 -25.94 -15.33 6.38
CA THR A 15 -27.36 -14.98 6.49
C THR A 15 -27.62 -13.59 5.94
N VAL A 16 -28.72 -13.41 5.21
CA VAL A 16 -29.16 -12.15 4.63
C VAL A 16 -30.57 -11.83 5.11
N GLU A 17 -30.78 -10.68 5.74
CA GLU A 17 -32.08 -10.18 6.17
C GLU A 17 -32.49 -8.98 5.29
N ILE A 18 -33.64 -9.09 4.61
CA ILE A 18 -34.17 -8.03 3.73
C ILE A 18 -35.45 -7.45 4.34
N GLY A 19 -35.62 -6.13 4.22
CA GLY A 19 -36.83 -5.42 4.68
C GLY A 19 -36.87 -5.16 6.19
N LYS A 20 -35.78 -5.34 6.92
CA LYS A 20 -35.68 -5.12 8.36
C LYS A 20 -35.23 -3.70 8.73
N VAL A 21 -34.30 -3.16 7.97
CA VAL A 21 -33.64 -1.87 8.24
C VAL A 21 -33.46 -1.07 6.95
N ALA A 22 -33.19 0.23 7.07
CA ALA A 22 -32.86 1.14 5.96
C ALA A 22 -33.91 1.15 4.83
N ALA A 23 -35.19 1.21 5.18
CA ALA A 23 -36.30 1.11 4.24
C ALA A 23 -36.41 2.28 3.23
N GLN A 24 -35.68 3.38 3.44
CA GLN A 24 -35.63 4.52 2.50
C GLN A 24 -34.60 4.37 1.39
N ALA A 25 -33.66 3.41 1.51
CA ALA A 25 -32.74 3.11 0.44
C ALA A 25 -33.44 2.36 -0.71
N ASN A 26 -32.94 2.49 -1.94
CA ASN A 26 -33.46 1.75 -3.09
C ASN A 26 -33.35 0.24 -2.87
N GLY A 27 -32.22 -0.20 -2.27
CA GLY A 27 -32.01 -1.56 -1.78
C GLY A 27 -31.22 -1.58 -0.48
N ALA A 28 -31.54 -2.52 0.41
CA ALA A 28 -30.83 -2.69 1.69
C ALA A 28 -30.77 -4.16 2.10
N ALA A 29 -29.62 -4.61 2.57
CA ALA A 29 -29.38 -5.95 3.08
C ALA A 29 -28.60 -5.88 4.39
N LEU A 30 -29.10 -6.53 5.44
CA LEU A 30 -28.35 -6.77 6.67
C LEU A 30 -27.69 -8.15 6.55
N MET A 31 -26.39 -8.13 6.33
CA MET A 31 -25.56 -9.32 6.12
C MET A 31 -24.99 -9.81 7.44
N ARG A 32 -24.99 -11.14 7.62
CA ARG A 32 -24.29 -11.81 8.73
C ARG A 32 -23.45 -12.94 8.20
N TYR A 33 -22.16 -12.93 8.48
CA TYR A 33 -21.26 -14.04 8.19
C TYR A 33 -20.55 -14.44 9.49
N GLY A 34 -20.92 -15.60 10.04
CA GLY A 34 -20.64 -15.86 11.46
C GLY A 34 -21.23 -14.75 12.34
N ASP A 35 -20.43 -14.17 13.21
CA ASP A 35 -20.81 -13.03 14.06
C ASP A 35 -20.47 -11.65 13.43
N THR A 36 -19.85 -11.61 12.24
CA THR A 36 -19.67 -10.37 11.48
C THR A 36 -21.00 -9.89 10.92
N VAL A 37 -21.33 -8.62 11.17
CA VAL A 37 -22.57 -7.99 10.69
C VAL A 37 -22.22 -6.72 9.91
N VAL A 38 -22.73 -6.63 8.67
CA VAL A 38 -22.60 -5.47 7.80
C VAL A 38 -23.97 -5.06 7.26
N LEU A 39 -24.31 -3.79 7.42
CA LEU A 39 -25.45 -3.19 6.73
C LEU A 39 -24.97 -2.62 5.40
N SER A 40 -25.45 -3.18 4.29
CA SER A 40 -25.20 -2.68 2.94
C SER A 40 -26.43 -2.04 2.36
N THR A 41 -26.28 -0.84 1.79
CA THR A 41 -27.36 -0.09 1.14
C THR A 41 -26.94 0.38 -0.24
N ALA A 42 -27.91 0.44 -1.16
CA ALA A 42 -27.78 1.04 -2.47
C ALA A 42 -28.81 2.15 -2.61
N THR A 43 -28.36 3.33 -3.01
CA THR A 43 -29.23 4.51 -3.19
C THR A 43 -28.85 5.22 -4.47
N ALA A 44 -29.82 5.58 -5.30
CA ALA A 44 -29.62 6.37 -6.50
C ALA A 44 -30.40 7.68 -6.45
N SER A 45 -29.89 8.73 -7.13
CA SER A 45 -30.64 9.96 -7.36
C SER A 45 -31.78 9.73 -8.37
N GLU A 46 -32.85 10.51 -8.28
CA GLU A 46 -33.98 10.43 -9.24
C GLU A 46 -33.58 10.91 -10.65
N LYS A 47 -32.60 11.81 -10.74
CA LYS A 47 -32.12 12.39 -12.00
C LYS A 47 -30.60 12.60 -11.94
N PRO A 48 -29.92 12.58 -13.11
CA PRO A 48 -28.53 12.96 -13.18
C PRO A 48 -28.33 14.44 -12.84
N ARG A 49 -27.12 14.79 -12.38
CA ARG A 49 -26.71 16.18 -12.20
C ARG A 49 -26.52 16.84 -13.56
N GLU A 50 -26.86 18.13 -13.67
CA GLU A 50 -26.65 18.90 -14.90
C GLU A 50 -25.17 18.93 -15.32
N GLY A 51 -24.90 18.65 -16.58
CA GLY A 51 -23.56 18.71 -17.18
C GLY A 51 -22.63 17.55 -16.79
N ILE A 52 -23.17 16.44 -16.24
CA ILE A 52 -22.34 15.28 -15.93
C ILE A 52 -22.13 14.39 -17.14
N ASP A 53 -20.86 14.04 -17.42
CA ASP A 53 -20.41 13.24 -18.54
C ASP A 53 -19.91 11.83 -18.18
N PHE A 54 -19.89 11.50 -16.89
CA PHE A 54 -19.45 10.21 -16.37
C PHE A 54 -20.47 9.59 -15.39
N PHE A 55 -20.31 8.29 -15.10
CA PHE A 55 -21.12 7.60 -14.09
C PHE A 55 -20.60 7.87 -12.66
N PRO A 56 -21.37 8.60 -11.82
CA PRO A 56 -20.93 8.98 -10.49
C PRO A 56 -21.27 7.91 -9.44
N LEU A 57 -20.52 6.81 -9.43
CA LEU A 57 -20.61 5.78 -8.40
C LEU A 57 -19.70 6.13 -7.21
N SER A 58 -20.27 6.17 -6.00
CA SER A 58 -19.55 6.25 -4.73
C SER A 58 -19.74 4.98 -3.93
N VAL A 59 -18.65 4.31 -3.59
CA VAL A 59 -18.66 3.15 -2.69
C VAL A 59 -17.97 3.53 -1.40
N GLU A 60 -18.67 3.32 -0.27
CA GLU A 60 -18.18 3.58 1.07
C GLU A 60 -18.13 2.29 1.87
N PHE A 61 -17.02 2.08 2.58
CA PHE A 61 -16.87 1.05 3.58
C PHE A 61 -16.58 1.73 4.91
N GLU A 62 -17.54 1.68 5.83
CA GLU A 62 -17.45 2.42 7.08
C GLU A 62 -17.06 1.51 8.24
N GLU A 63 -15.85 1.68 8.71
CA GLU A 63 -15.34 1.04 9.92
C GLU A 63 -15.81 1.81 11.15
N LYS A 64 -16.45 1.10 12.09
CA LYS A 64 -16.89 1.67 13.37
C LYS A 64 -16.22 0.90 14.51
N MET A 65 -15.52 1.60 15.38
CA MET A 65 -14.75 0.99 16.48
C MET A 65 -15.65 0.23 17.47
N TYR A 66 -16.92 0.58 17.58
CA TYR A 66 -17.88 -0.17 18.39
C TYR A 66 -18.08 -1.61 17.87
N ALA A 67 -17.81 -1.88 16.58
CA ALA A 67 -17.93 -3.22 15.99
C ALA A 67 -16.96 -4.24 16.64
N VAL A 68 -15.89 -3.76 17.26
CA VAL A 68 -14.91 -4.55 18.03
C VAL A 68 -14.84 -4.12 19.50
N GLY A 69 -15.87 -3.43 19.99
CA GLY A 69 -15.98 -3.02 21.41
C GLY A 69 -14.98 -1.95 21.84
N LYS A 70 -14.43 -1.16 20.90
CA LYS A 70 -13.44 -0.12 21.18
C LYS A 70 -14.03 1.29 21.08
N ILE A 71 -13.45 2.23 21.83
CA ILE A 71 -13.65 3.67 21.64
C ILE A 71 -12.48 4.17 20.77
N PRO A 72 -12.73 5.01 19.73
CA PRO A 72 -11.67 5.55 18.90
C PRO A 72 -10.52 6.19 19.69
N GLY A 73 -9.27 5.88 19.33
CA GLY A 73 -8.07 6.33 20.05
C GLY A 73 -7.80 7.83 19.94
N GLY A 74 -8.31 8.50 18.89
CA GLY A 74 -8.10 9.93 18.67
C GLY A 74 -8.67 10.83 19.78
N PHE A 75 -8.23 12.10 19.81
CA PHE A 75 -8.61 13.07 20.84
C PHE A 75 -10.14 13.26 20.98
N ASN A 76 -10.86 13.35 19.85
CA ASN A 76 -12.31 13.56 19.82
C ASN A 76 -13.13 12.30 20.14
N LYS A 77 -12.48 11.13 20.34
CA LYS A 77 -13.14 9.85 20.62
C LYS A 77 -14.26 9.51 19.61
N ARG A 78 -14.07 9.91 18.36
CA ARG A 78 -14.97 9.69 17.23
C ARG A 78 -14.18 9.33 16.00
N GLU A 79 -14.71 8.46 15.15
CA GLU A 79 -14.15 8.18 13.83
C GLU A 79 -14.08 9.48 13.00
N GLY A 80 -12.93 9.69 12.36
CA GLY A 80 -12.64 10.86 11.53
C GLY A 80 -12.77 10.55 10.04
N LYS A 81 -11.71 10.83 9.29
CA LYS A 81 -11.61 10.44 7.88
C LYS A 81 -11.54 8.92 7.75
N ALA A 82 -11.99 8.41 6.60
CA ALA A 82 -11.85 6.99 6.26
C ALA A 82 -10.40 6.54 6.44
N SER A 83 -10.21 5.38 7.08
CA SER A 83 -8.91 4.74 7.23
C SER A 83 -8.34 4.31 5.87
N GLU A 84 -7.06 4.00 5.78
CA GLU A 84 -6.45 3.41 4.58
C GLU A 84 -7.19 2.12 4.19
N ASN A 85 -7.44 1.21 5.15
CA ASN A 85 -8.20 -0.02 4.91
C ASN A 85 -9.61 0.25 4.40
N SER A 86 -10.31 1.22 4.97
CA SER A 86 -11.64 1.64 4.52
C SER A 86 -11.64 2.11 3.06
N VAL A 87 -10.65 2.92 2.66
CA VAL A 87 -10.48 3.38 1.27
C VAL A 87 -10.17 2.21 0.34
N LEU A 88 -9.26 1.31 0.73
CA LEU A 88 -8.87 0.17 -0.07
C LEU A 88 -10.04 -0.81 -0.27
N THR A 89 -10.77 -1.13 0.79
CA THR A 89 -11.95 -2.00 0.73
C THR A 89 -13.05 -1.38 -0.15
N SER A 90 -13.30 -0.09 -0.01
CA SER A 90 -14.23 0.62 -0.91
C SER A 90 -13.84 0.44 -2.39
N ARG A 91 -12.56 0.51 -2.71
CA ARG A 91 -12.04 0.28 -4.09
C ARG A 91 -12.16 -1.17 -4.53
N VAL A 92 -11.95 -2.13 -3.63
CA VAL A 92 -12.14 -3.58 -3.92
C VAL A 92 -13.59 -3.89 -4.25
N ILE A 93 -14.55 -3.19 -3.64
CA ILE A 93 -15.99 -3.32 -3.94
C ILE A 93 -16.38 -2.54 -5.20
N ASP A 94 -15.88 -1.31 -5.39
CA ASP A 94 -16.18 -0.47 -6.56
C ASP A 94 -15.80 -1.17 -7.88
N ARG A 95 -14.60 -1.74 -7.97
CA ARG A 95 -14.05 -2.31 -9.20
C ARG A 95 -14.91 -3.39 -9.85
N PRO A 96 -15.43 -4.40 -9.14
CA PRO A 96 -16.30 -5.40 -9.75
C PRO A 96 -17.74 -4.92 -9.96
N MET A 97 -18.19 -3.90 -9.21
CA MET A 97 -19.56 -3.38 -9.34
C MET A 97 -19.70 -2.43 -10.53
N ARG A 98 -18.75 -1.53 -10.71
CA ARG A 98 -18.79 -0.44 -11.70
C ARG A 98 -19.02 -0.91 -13.14
N PRO A 99 -18.36 -1.95 -13.66
CA PRO A 99 -18.55 -2.41 -15.04
C PRO A 99 -19.94 -2.97 -15.35
N LEU A 100 -20.70 -3.31 -14.32
CA LEU A 100 -22.04 -3.90 -14.45
C LEU A 100 -23.18 -2.88 -14.43
N PHE A 101 -22.88 -1.59 -14.28
CA PHE A 101 -23.82 -0.53 -14.57
C PHE A 101 -23.76 -0.18 -16.06
N THR A 102 -24.89 0.21 -16.62
CA THR A 102 -24.96 0.59 -18.05
C THR A 102 -24.08 1.82 -18.33
N LYS A 103 -23.40 1.82 -19.48
CA LYS A 103 -22.37 2.81 -19.80
C LYS A 103 -22.88 4.25 -19.89
N ASP A 104 -24.16 4.42 -20.19
CA ASP A 104 -24.86 5.71 -20.34
C ASP A 104 -25.65 6.12 -19.09
N TYR A 105 -25.63 5.32 -18.02
CA TYR A 105 -26.29 5.68 -16.77
C TYR A 105 -25.52 6.81 -16.07
N ARG A 106 -26.23 7.90 -15.71
CA ARG A 106 -25.61 9.13 -15.19
C ARG A 106 -26.16 9.57 -13.82
N ASN A 107 -27.17 8.86 -13.27
CA ASN A 107 -27.65 9.15 -11.92
C ASN A 107 -26.54 8.86 -10.89
N ASP A 108 -26.50 9.69 -9.83
CA ASP A 108 -25.59 9.40 -8.71
C ASP A 108 -26.00 8.10 -8.03
N VAL A 109 -25.04 7.21 -7.81
CA VAL A 109 -25.25 5.99 -7.03
C VAL A 109 -24.28 5.95 -5.85
N THR A 110 -24.83 5.68 -4.67
CA THR A 110 -24.02 5.45 -3.46
C THR A 110 -24.29 4.07 -2.90
N LEU A 111 -23.22 3.27 -2.78
CA LEU A 111 -23.21 2.00 -2.07
C LEU A 111 -22.53 2.22 -0.72
N ASN A 112 -23.27 2.13 0.36
CA ASN A 112 -22.74 2.30 1.71
C ASN A 112 -22.74 0.95 2.44
N ASN A 113 -21.57 0.58 2.98
CA ASN A 113 -21.36 -0.67 3.71
C ASN A 113 -20.87 -0.34 5.13
N LEU A 114 -21.77 -0.41 6.09
CA LEU A 114 -21.53 -0.10 7.49
C LEU A 114 -21.20 -1.36 8.28
N VAL A 115 -19.98 -1.47 8.79
CA VAL A 115 -19.54 -2.58 9.65
C VAL A 115 -20.07 -2.36 11.06
N MET A 116 -20.93 -3.28 11.53
CA MET A 116 -21.66 -3.17 12.80
C MET A 116 -21.13 -4.13 13.88
N ALA A 117 -20.59 -5.29 13.48
CA ALA A 117 -19.92 -6.24 14.36
C ALA A 117 -18.86 -6.99 13.55
N VAL A 118 -17.78 -7.42 14.19
CA VAL A 118 -16.68 -8.17 13.55
C VAL A 118 -16.39 -9.43 14.33
N ASP A 119 -16.47 -10.56 13.63
CA ASP A 119 -15.90 -11.85 13.97
C ASP A 119 -14.54 -11.94 13.26
N PRO A 120 -13.41 -12.09 13.96
CA PRO A 120 -12.08 -12.14 13.33
C PRO A 120 -11.93 -13.20 12.25
N ASP A 121 -12.69 -14.29 12.34
CA ASP A 121 -12.66 -15.39 11.38
C ASP A 121 -13.57 -15.17 10.16
N CYS A 122 -14.38 -14.12 10.17
CA CYS A 122 -15.35 -13.80 9.12
C CYS A 122 -15.11 -12.39 8.58
N SER A 123 -14.39 -12.29 7.44
CA SER A 123 -13.99 -11.00 6.84
C SER A 123 -15.16 -10.03 6.65
N PRO A 124 -15.13 -8.83 7.25
CA PRO A 124 -16.12 -7.80 7.00
C PRO A 124 -16.06 -7.27 5.57
N GLU A 125 -14.88 -7.31 4.89
CA GLU A 125 -14.69 -6.86 3.51
C GLU A 125 -15.43 -7.78 2.52
N VAL A 126 -15.29 -9.10 2.68
CA VAL A 126 -16.04 -10.09 1.88
C VAL A 126 -17.54 -9.95 2.14
N THR A 127 -17.93 -9.81 3.40
CA THR A 127 -19.33 -9.62 3.79
C THR A 127 -19.93 -8.36 3.19
N ALA A 128 -19.17 -7.25 3.17
CA ALA A 128 -19.57 -5.98 2.55
C ALA A 128 -19.71 -6.08 1.03
N MET A 129 -18.80 -6.78 0.37
CA MET A 129 -18.87 -6.99 -1.09
C MET A 129 -20.13 -7.77 -1.47
N LEU A 130 -20.42 -8.86 -0.76
CA LEU A 130 -21.65 -9.64 -0.96
C LEU A 130 -22.88 -8.81 -0.65
N GLY A 131 -22.85 -8.02 0.42
CA GLY A 131 -23.92 -7.12 0.82
C GLY A 131 -24.20 -6.03 -0.21
N ALA A 132 -23.16 -5.39 -0.76
CA ALA A 132 -23.30 -4.40 -1.83
C ALA A 132 -23.93 -5.01 -3.08
N SER A 133 -23.49 -6.24 -3.45
CA SER A 133 -24.09 -6.98 -4.56
C SER A 133 -25.57 -7.28 -4.34
N VAL A 134 -25.94 -7.82 -3.17
CA VAL A 134 -27.34 -8.09 -2.84
C VAL A 134 -28.18 -6.82 -2.84
N ALA A 135 -27.73 -5.77 -2.11
CA ALA A 135 -28.49 -4.52 -1.99
C ALA A 135 -28.75 -3.86 -3.35
N THR A 136 -27.75 -3.86 -4.25
CA THR A 136 -27.89 -3.30 -5.60
C THR A 136 -28.79 -4.16 -6.49
N SER A 137 -28.60 -5.50 -6.44
CA SER A 137 -29.36 -6.42 -7.29
C SER A 137 -30.85 -6.42 -6.96
N ILE A 138 -31.24 -6.34 -5.67
CA ILE A 138 -32.67 -6.28 -5.26
C ILE A 138 -33.29 -4.89 -5.42
N SER A 139 -32.49 -3.83 -5.65
CA SER A 139 -32.96 -2.46 -5.84
C SER A 139 -33.59 -2.28 -7.21
N ASP A 140 -34.23 -1.13 -7.41
CA ASP A 140 -34.72 -0.66 -8.71
C ASP A 140 -33.64 -0.01 -9.58
N ILE A 141 -32.39 0.08 -9.10
CA ILE A 141 -31.27 0.65 -9.84
C ILE A 141 -30.86 -0.28 -10.99
N PRO A 142 -30.68 0.22 -12.23
CA PRO A 142 -30.17 -0.56 -13.37
C PRO A 142 -28.78 -1.14 -13.08
N PHE A 143 -28.67 -2.47 -13.01
CA PHE A 143 -27.46 -3.17 -12.64
C PHE A 143 -27.49 -4.62 -13.17
N ASP A 144 -26.45 -5.02 -13.94
CA ASP A 144 -26.32 -6.32 -14.60
C ASP A 144 -25.60 -7.37 -13.73
N GLY A 145 -25.73 -7.25 -12.39
CA GLY A 145 -25.28 -8.28 -11.45
C GLY A 145 -26.26 -9.40 -11.27
N PRO A 146 -26.02 -10.28 -10.27
CA PRO A 146 -25.13 -10.06 -9.12
C PRO A 146 -23.67 -10.41 -9.37
N ILE A 147 -22.83 -9.99 -8.40
CA ILE A 147 -21.46 -10.50 -8.24
C ILE A 147 -21.34 -11.26 -6.92
N ALA A 148 -20.33 -12.14 -6.85
CA ALA A 148 -19.85 -12.67 -5.58
C ALA A 148 -18.35 -12.49 -5.48
N GLY A 149 -17.84 -12.37 -4.25
CA GLY A 149 -16.43 -12.27 -3.96
C GLY A 149 -15.99 -13.23 -2.86
N THR A 150 -14.82 -13.84 -3.05
CA THR A 150 -14.25 -14.84 -2.14
C THR A 150 -12.77 -14.56 -1.93
N ARG A 151 -12.27 -14.78 -0.71
CA ARG A 151 -10.84 -14.85 -0.39
C ARG A 151 -10.30 -16.28 -0.53
N ILE A 152 -9.08 -16.40 -1.06
CA ILE A 152 -8.32 -17.65 -1.09
C ILE A 152 -6.98 -17.42 -0.39
N GLY A 153 -6.66 -18.28 0.57
CA GLY A 153 -5.33 -18.44 1.15
C GLY A 153 -4.63 -19.67 0.57
N LEU A 154 -3.32 -19.75 0.76
CA LEU A 154 -2.49 -20.90 0.39
C LEU A 154 -1.63 -21.28 1.61
N ILE A 155 -1.87 -22.47 2.17
CA ILE A 155 -1.15 -22.96 3.36
C ILE A 155 -0.69 -24.39 3.05
N ASP A 156 0.61 -24.64 3.16
CA ASP A 156 1.22 -25.95 2.88
C ASP A 156 0.82 -26.52 1.50
N GLY A 157 0.63 -25.65 0.51
CA GLY A 157 0.24 -26.02 -0.84
C GLY A 157 -1.28 -26.23 -1.06
N GLU A 158 -2.11 -26.11 -0.02
CA GLU A 158 -3.56 -26.28 -0.08
C GLU A 158 -4.29 -24.93 -0.10
N PHE A 159 -5.29 -24.81 -0.97
CA PHE A 159 -6.13 -23.61 -1.05
C PHE A 159 -7.23 -23.60 0.02
N ILE A 160 -7.24 -22.55 0.82
CA ILE A 160 -8.22 -22.32 1.87
C ILE A 160 -9.19 -21.21 1.45
N VAL A 161 -10.49 -21.53 1.44
CA VAL A 161 -11.55 -20.58 1.11
C VAL A 161 -11.91 -19.75 2.35
N ASN A 162 -11.90 -18.43 2.23
CA ASN A 162 -12.14 -17.48 3.32
C ASN A 162 -11.37 -17.86 4.59
N PRO A 163 -10.02 -17.81 4.57
CA PRO A 163 -9.20 -18.25 5.70
C PRO A 163 -9.54 -17.48 6.98
N THR A 164 -9.46 -18.17 8.13
CA THR A 164 -9.61 -17.56 9.45
C THR A 164 -8.46 -16.60 9.76
N ALA A 165 -8.57 -15.81 10.83
CA ALA A 165 -7.52 -14.89 11.25
C ALA A 165 -6.16 -15.60 11.43
N ASP A 166 -6.13 -16.72 12.15
CA ASP A 166 -4.90 -17.50 12.35
C ASP A 166 -4.35 -18.08 11.03
N GLN A 167 -5.21 -18.53 10.14
CA GLN A 167 -4.82 -19.04 8.82
C GLN A 167 -4.22 -17.94 7.93
N GLN A 168 -4.72 -16.71 8.02
CA GLN A 168 -4.18 -15.57 7.27
C GLN A 168 -2.74 -15.24 7.67
N LEU A 169 -2.37 -15.41 8.93
CA LEU A 169 -1.01 -15.12 9.44
C LEU A 169 0.06 -16.05 8.84
N VAL A 170 -0.31 -17.27 8.45
CA VAL A 170 0.62 -18.28 7.92
C VAL A 170 0.43 -18.57 6.44
N SER A 171 -0.48 -17.87 5.79
CA SER A 171 -0.81 -18.06 4.38
C SER A 171 0.20 -17.36 3.45
N ASP A 172 0.68 -18.06 2.43
CA ASP A 172 1.52 -17.51 1.36
C ASP A 172 0.72 -16.69 0.33
N LEU A 173 -0.60 -16.67 0.44
CA LEU A 173 -1.49 -16.00 -0.51
C LEU A 173 -2.63 -15.29 0.21
N ALA A 174 -2.86 -14.04 -0.13
CA ALA A 174 -4.05 -13.27 0.21
C ALA A 174 -4.72 -12.81 -1.09
N LEU A 175 -5.49 -13.69 -1.71
CA LEU A 175 -6.16 -13.44 -2.99
C LEU A 175 -7.64 -13.16 -2.77
N THR A 176 -8.15 -12.07 -3.34
CA THR A 176 -9.58 -11.78 -3.44
C THR A 176 -9.99 -11.81 -4.92
N VAL A 177 -11.00 -12.58 -5.25
CA VAL A 177 -11.57 -12.67 -6.59
C VAL A 177 -13.06 -12.37 -6.53
N ALA A 178 -13.51 -11.44 -7.36
CA ALA A 178 -14.94 -11.27 -7.62
C ALA A 178 -15.30 -11.77 -9.01
N SER A 179 -16.50 -12.32 -9.13
CA SER A 179 -16.99 -12.96 -10.36
C SER A 179 -18.47 -12.65 -10.58
N THR A 180 -18.89 -12.66 -11.86
CA THR A 180 -20.27 -12.95 -12.27
C THR A 180 -20.47 -14.46 -12.30
N ALA A 181 -21.65 -14.93 -12.67
CA ALA A 181 -21.92 -16.37 -12.86
C ALA A 181 -21.00 -17.00 -13.91
N GLU A 182 -20.54 -16.24 -14.89
CA GLU A 182 -19.83 -16.75 -16.05
C GLU A 182 -18.33 -16.40 -16.04
N LYS A 183 -17.94 -15.21 -15.56
CA LYS A 183 -16.61 -14.64 -15.76
C LYS A 183 -16.03 -14.02 -14.50
N VAL A 184 -14.71 -14.01 -14.41
CA VAL A 184 -13.97 -13.28 -13.37
C VAL A 184 -13.97 -11.78 -13.71
N ILE A 185 -14.36 -10.96 -12.74
CA ILE A 185 -14.52 -9.51 -12.94
C ILE A 185 -13.54 -8.65 -12.15
N MET A 186 -12.92 -9.21 -11.11
CA MET A 186 -11.90 -8.52 -10.31
C MET A 186 -10.95 -9.52 -9.67
N ILE A 187 -9.65 -9.20 -9.69
CA ILE A 187 -8.59 -9.94 -9.00
C ILE A 187 -7.76 -8.94 -8.22
N GLU A 188 -7.51 -9.25 -6.94
CA GLU A 188 -6.53 -8.54 -6.13
C GLU A 188 -5.79 -9.52 -5.23
N ALA A 189 -4.45 -9.52 -5.29
CA ALA A 189 -3.63 -10.43 -4.51
C ALA A 189 -2.41 -9.76 -3.90
N GLY A 190 -2.05 -10.23 -2.70
CA GLY A 190 -0.70 -10.19 -2.15
C GLY A 190 -0.21 -11.62 -1.98
N ALA A 191 1.06 -11.88 -2.26
CA ALA A 191 1.57 -13.25 -2.26
C ALA A 191 3.06 -13.31 -1.91
N ASN A 192 3.47 -14.40 -1.28
CA ASN A 192 4.87 -14.69 -0.98
C ASN A 192 5.51 -15.47 -2.14
N GLU A 193 5.79 -14.77 -3.26
CA GLU A 193 6.41 -15.35 -4.47
C GLU A 193 5.67 -16.60 -4.99
N VAL A 194 4.33 -16.52 -5.05
CA VAL A 194 3.50 -17.64 -5.54
C VAL A 194 3.69 -17.82 -7.05
N PRO A 195 4.01 -19.05 -7.54
CA PRO A 195 4.13 -19.34 -8.96
C PRO A 195 2.86 -19.02 -9.75
N GLU A 196 3.01 -18.63 -11.02
CA GLU A 196 1.93 -18.19 -11.90
C GLU A 196 0.83 -19.24 -12.07
N ASP A 197 1.20 -20.52 -12.22
CA ASP A 197 0.25 -21.64 -12.34
C ASP A 197 -0.60 -21.83 -11.08
N LYS A 198 0.02 -21.72 -9.91
CA LYS A 198 -0.68 -21.76 -8.62
C LYS A 198 -1.61 -20.57 -8.42
N MET A 199 -1.19 -19.38 -8.85
CA MET A 199 -2.04 -18.19 -8.83
C MET A 199 -3.28 -18.39 -9.72
N ILE A 200 -3.11 -18.92 -10.92
CA ILE A 200 -4.21 -19.24 -11.85
C ILE A 200 -5.17 -20.27 -11.25
N GLU A 201 -4.65 -21.34 -10.65
CA GLU A 201 -5.46 -22.35 -9.95
C GLU A 201 -6.31 -21.72 -8.83
N ALA A 202 -5.70 -20.82 -8.03
CA ALA A 202 -6.38 -20.12 -6.94
C ALA A 202 -7.51 -19.19 -7.44
N ILE A 203 -7.27 -18.47 -8.56
CA ILE A 203 -8.28 -17.60 -9.18
C ILE A 203 -9.50 -18.41 -9.61
N PHE A 204 -9.30 -19.54 -10.28
CA PHE A 204 -10.41 -20.39 -10.72
C PHE A 204 -11.09 -21.11 -9.58
N LYS A 205 -10.36 -21.48 -8.52
CA LYS A 205 -10.96 -22.00 -7.29
C LYS A 205 -11.94 -21.01 -6.66
N ALA A 206 -11.55 -19.75 -6.59
CA ALA A 206 -12.43 -18.68 -6.10
C ALA A 206 -13.66 -18.50 -6.99
N HIS A 207 -13.48 -18.50 -8.31
CA HIS A 207 -14.58 -18.37 -9.26
C HIS A 207 -15.63 -19.49 -9.10
N GLU A 208 -15.22 -20.74 -8.92
CA GLU A 208 -16.15 -21.85 -8.68
C GLU A 208 -16.95 -21.64 -7.36
N VAL A 209 -16.33 -21.16 -6.30
CA VAL A 209 -17.04 -20.81 -5.06
C VAL A 209 -18.02 -19.65 -5.29
N ASN A 210 -17.60 -18.63 -6.02
CA ASN A 210 -18.43 -17.47 -6.33
C ASN A 210 -19.70 -17.87 -7.09
N LYS A 211 -19.65 -18.83 -8.01
CA LYS A 211 -20.83 -19.32 -8.72
C LYS A 211 -21.93 -19.85 -7.78
N GLU A 212 -21.54 -20.54 -6.71
CA GLU A 212 -22.51 -21.05 -5.73
C GLU A 212 -23.13 -19.91 -4.89
N VAL A 213 -22.32 -18.91 -4.55
CA VAL A 213 -22.82 -17.72 -3.84
C VAL A 213 -23.74 -16.90 -4.74
N ILE A 214 -23.45 -16.79 -6.04
CA ILE A 214 -24.33 -16.11 -7.02
C ILE A 214 -25.68 -16.78 -7.12
N LYS A 215 -25.74 -18.10 -7.22
CA LYS A 215 -27.01 -18.85 -7.20
C LYS A 215 -27.84 -18.57 -5.94
N PHE A 216 -27.18 -18.36 -4.81
CA PHE A 216 -27.84 -17.97 -3.58
C PHE A 216 -28.40 -16.53 -3.66
N ILE A 217 -27.62 -15.60 -4.23
CA ILE A 217 -28.06 -14.20 -4.42
C ILE A 217 -29.22 -14.13 -5.41
N ASP A 218 -29.18 -14.89 -6.52
CA ASP A 218 -30.23 -14.95 -7.53
C ASP A 218 -31.59 -15.34 -6.92
N ARG A 219 -31.60 -16.32 -6.01
CA ARG A 219 -32.82 -16.70 -5.26
C ARG A 219 -33.37 -15.53 -4.43
N ILE A 220 -32.47 -14.73 -3.83
CA ILE A 220 -32.89 -13.52 -3.08
C ILE A 220 -33.49 -12.49 -4.02
N VAL A 221 -32.88 -12.29 -5.19
CA VAL A 221 -33.35 -11.36 -6.22
C VAL A 221 -34.71 -11.79 -6.78
N GLU A 222 -34.90 -13.08 -7.06
CA GLU A 222 -36.20 -13.63 -7.51
C GLU A 222 -37.34 -13.34 -6.51
N GLU A 223 -37.05 -13.38 -5.20
CA GLU A 223 -38.06 -13.17 -4.17
C GLU A 223 -38.23 -11.72 -3.71
N CYS A 224 -37.17 -10.90 -3.79
CA CYS A 224 -37.11 -9.57 -3.19
C CYS A 224 -36.80 -8.46 -4.18
N GLY A 225 -36.43 -8.79 -5.41
CA GLY A 225 -36.03 -7.82 -6.44
C GLY A 225 -37.16 -6.89 -6.85
N LYS A 226 -36.80 -5.67 -7.14
CA LYS A 226 -37.67 -4.63 -7.70
C LYS A 226 -37.46 -4.55 -9.21
N GLU A 227 -38.48 -4.08 -9.94
CA GLU A 227 -38.36 -3.70 -11.34
C GLU A 227 -37.36 -2.53 -11.46
N LYS A 228 -36.46 -2.60 -12.43
CA LYS A 228 -35.44 -1.58 -12.66
C LYS A 228 -36.09 -0.31 -13.21
N HIS A 229 -35.73 0.85 -12.64
CA HIS A 229 -36.27 2.11 -13.11
C HIS A 229 -35.72 2.47 -14.50
N GLU A 230 -36.57 3.13 -15.30
CA GLU A 230 -36.16 3.72 -16.55
C GLU A 230 -35.35 5.00 -16.29
N TYR A 231 -34.42 5.32 -17.19
CA TYR A 231 -33.60 6.53 -17.13
C TYR A 231 -33.42 7.11 -18.52
N GLU A 232 -33.01 8.36 -18.60
CA GLU A 232 -32.75 9.04 -19.86
C GLU A 232 -31.47 8.54 -20.48
N HIS A 233 -31.58 7.92 -21.66
CA HIS A 233 -30.43 7.44 -22.44
C HIS A 233 -29.80 8.62 -23.17
N VAL A 234 -28.49 8.85 -22.94
CA VAL A 234 -27.72 9.89 -23.61
C VAL A 234 -26.73 9.23 -24.57
N ASP A 235 -26.96 9.37 -25.84
CA ASP A 235 -26.04 8.92 -26.88
C ASP A 235 -25.79 10.02 -27.92
N THR A 236 -24.67 9.91 -28.64
CA THR A 236 -24.32 10.81 -29.72
C THR A 236 -25.36 10.67 -30.85
N PRO A 237 -26.04 11.74 -31.29
CA PRO A 237 -27.01 11.66 -32.40
C PRO A 237 -26.38 11.06 -33.65
N GLU A 238 -27.12 10.18 -34.33
CA GLU A 238 -26.63 9.48 -35.53
C GLU A 238 -26.24 10.46 -36.68
N ASP A 239 -26.98 11.54 -36.84
CA ASP A 239 -26.71 12.58 -37.85
C ASP A 239 -25.37 13.28 -37.54
N LEU A 240 -25.12 13.68 -36.27
CA LEU A 240 -23.83 14.23 -35.86
C LEU A 240 -22.69 13.24 -36.09
N TRP A 241 -22.90 11.98 -35.69
CA TRP A 241 -21.89 10.94 -35.89
C TRP A 241 -21.50 10.77 -37.37
N ASN A 242 -22.48 10.65 -38.22
CA ASN A 242 -22.23 10.43 -39.67
C ASN A 242 -21.56 11.66 -40.32
N ASP A 243 -22.02 12.86 -40.06
CA ASP A 243 -21.40 14.08 -40.58
C ASP A 243 -19.96 14.25 -40.07
N MET A 244 -19.72 14.01 -38.79
CA MET A 244 -18.38 14.07 -38.22
C MET A 244 -17.42 13.06 -38.85
N VAL A 245 -17.84 11.80 -39.01
CA VAL A 245 -17.02 10.73 -39.59
C VAL A 245 -16.74 10.98 -41.09
N ASP A 246 -17.70 11.54 -41.83
CA ASP A 246 -17.52 11.92 -43.23
C ASP A 246 -16.55 13.10 -43.36
N PHE A 247 -16.62 14.08 -42.46
CA PHE A 247 -15.79 15.29 -42.51
C PHE A 247 -14.35 15.05 -42.05
N ILE A 248 -14.16 14.36 -40.91
CA ILE A 248 -12.81 14.10 -40.35
C ILE A 248 -12.15 12.87 -40.98
N THR A 249 -12.89 11.94 -41.51
CA THR A 249 -12.52 10.63 -42.04
C THR A 249 -11.77 9.70 -41.07
N PRO A 250 -11.95 8.38 -41.16
CA PRO A 250 -11.23 7.41 -40.34
C PRO A 250 -9.71 7.50 -40.50
N GLU A 251 -9.21 7.79 -41.68
CA GLU A 251 -7.77 7.91 -41.98
C GLU A 251 -7.16 9.14 -41.29
N ALA A 252 -7.86 10.27 -41.31
CA ALA A 252 -7.39 11.48 -40.62
C ALA A 252 -7.40 11.31 -39.09
N MET A 253 -8.39 10.61 -38.57
CA MET A 253 -8.41 10.29 -37.13
C MET A 253 -7.27 9.30 -36.75
N GLU A 254 -6.99 8.30 -37.60
CA GLU A 254 -5.88 7.38 -37.41
C GLU A 254 -4.54 8.14 -37.43
N GLU A 255 -4.31 9.03 -38.37
CA GLU A 255 -3.11 9.87 -38.44
C GLU A 255 -2.97 10.75 -37.22
N ALA A 256 -4.05 11.32 -36.72
CA ALA A 256 -4.05 12.17 -35.52
C ALA A 256 -3.67 11.42 -34.24
N VAL A 257 -4.07 10.15 -34.09
CA VAL A 257 -3.77 9.36 -32.88
C VAL A 257 -2.45 8.58 -32.98
N PHE A 258 -1.91 8.37 -34.16
CA PHE A 258 -0.70 7.58 -34.41
C PHE A 258 0.56 8.39 -34.14
N THR A 259 1.00 8.45 -32.91
CA THR A 259 2.24 9.09 -32.46
C THR A 259 2.66 8.55 -31.11
N ASP A 260 3.96 8.44 -30.88
CA ASP A 260 4.57 8.06 -29.59
C ASP A 260 4.59 9.21 -28.57
N VAL A 261 4.38 10.46 -28.99
CA VAL A 261 4.39 11.65 -28.15
C VAL A 261 2.97 12.06 -27.76
N LYS A 262 2.65 11.92 -26.48
CA LYS A 262 1.33 12.24 -25.92
C LYS A 262 0.88 13.67 -26.25
N GLN A 263 1.75 14.67 -26.09
CA GLN A 263 1.44 16.09 -26.31
C GLN A 263 1.09 16.38 -27.78
N VAL A 264 1.77 15.72 -28.72
CA VAL A 264 1.49 15.85 -30.14
C VAL A 264 0.09 15.30 -30.46
N ARG A 265 -0.25 14.14 -29.91
CA ARG A 265 -1.57 13.55 -30.07
C ARG A 265 -2.68 14.44 -29.52
N GLU A 266 -2.51 14.95 -28.29
CA GLU A 266 -3.48 15.86 -27.68
C GLU A 266 -3.69 17.14 -28.51
N GLU A 267 -2.61 17.68 -29.09
CA GLU A 267 -2.69 18.83 -29.96
C GLU A 267 -3.43 18.50 -31.29
N ASN A 268 -3.15 17.35 -31.91
CA ASN A 268 -3.85 16.92 -33.13
C ASN A 268 -5.37 16.78 -32.86
N ILE A 269 -5.75 16.21 -31.73
CA ILE A 269 -7.16 16.07 -31.37
C ILE A 269 -7.82 17.40 -31.05
N ARG A 270 -7.11 18.32 -30.41
CA ARG A 270 -7.59 19.70 -30.18
C ARG A 270 -7.91 20.38 -31.51
N GLN A 271 -7.03 20.25 -32.49
CA GLN A 271 -7.26 20.82 -33.85
C GLN A 271 -8.46 20.19 -34.57
N ILE A 272 -8.70 18.89 -34.36
CA ILE A 272 -9.91 18.23 -34.89
C ILE A 272 -11.17 18.83 -34.25
N LYS A 273 -11.17 19.00 -32.92
CA LYS A 273 -12.31 19.60 -32.20
C LYS A 273 -12.57 21.03 -32.66
N GLU A 274 -11.55 21.85 -32.79
CA GLU A 274 -11.69 23.23 -33.31
C GLU A 274 -12.30 23.29 -34.70
N LYS A 275 -11.89 22.41 -35.60
CA LYS A 275 -12.50 22.31 -36.95
C LYS A 275 -13.98 21.93 -36.91
N LEU A 276 -14.38 21.07 -36.00
CA LEU A 276 -15.76 20.67 -35.81
C LEU A 276 -16.60 21.81 -35.19
N GLU A 277 -16.03 22.50 -34.18
CA GLU A 277 -16.66 23.67 -33.57
C GLU A 277 -16.90 24.78 -34.64
N GLU A 278 -15.89 25.10 -35.45
CA GLU A 278 -16.04 26.06 -36.55
C GLU A 278 -17.11 25.65 -37.55
N ARG A 279 -17.14 24.34 -37.93
CA ARG A 279 -18.12 23.82 -38.87
C ARG A 279 -19.54 23.90 -38.37
N TYR A 280 -19.77 23.56 -37.08
CA TYR A 280 -21.12 23.47 -36.53
C TYR A 280 -21.62 24.78 -35.90
N ALA A 281 -20.77 25.79 -35.73
CA ALA A 281 -21.15 27.04 -35.09
C ALA A 281 -22.31 27.79 -35.75
N GLU A 282 -22.48 27.67 -37.10
CA GLU A 282 -23.52 28.37 -37.82
C GLU A 282 -24.73 27.49 -38.17
N GLU A 283 -24.54 26.18 -38.37
CA GLU A 283 -25.58 25.29 -38.91
C GLU A 283 -26.19 24.34 -37.85
N HIS A 284 -25.42 24.01 -36.79
CA HIS A 284 -25.74 22.99 -35.79
C HIS A 284 -25.26 23.39 -34.40
N GLU A 285 -25.67 24.56 -33.89
CA GLU A 285 -25.26 25.06 -32.59
C GLU A 285 -25.61 24.08 -31.44
N ASP A 286 -26.68 23.30 -31.58
CA ASP A 286 -27.10 22.23 -30.67
C ASP A 286 -26.12 21.04 -30.58
N TRP A 287 -25.24 20.87 -31.56
CA TRP A 287 -24.20 19.83 -31.55
C TRP A 287 -22.92 20.23 -30.81
N LEU A 288 -22.68 21.53 -30.63
CA LEU A 288 -21.44 22.00 -29.97
C LEU A 288 -21.15 21.34 -28.60
N PRO A 289 -22.13 21.20 -27.69
CA PRO A 289 -21.89 20.55 -26.42
C PRO A 289 -21.56 19.04 -26.52
N LEU A 290 -21.85 18.42 -27.68
CA LEU A 290 -21.70 16.98 -27.90
C LEU A 290 -20.39 16.61 -28.60
N ILE A 291 -19.61 17.59 -29.11
CA ILE A 291 -18.38 17.37 -29.87
C ILE A 291 -17.36 16.57 -29.07
N ASP A 292 -17.15 16.89 -27.79
CA ASP A 292 -16.18 16.22 -26.93
C ASP A 292 -16.46 14.71 -26.80
N ASP A 293 -17.70 14.34 -26.55
CA ASP A 293 -18.13 12.93 -26.46
C ASP A 293 -18.04 12.22 -27.82
N ALA A 294 -18.49 12.87 -28.89
CA ALA A 294 -18.46 12.33 -30.25
C ALA A 294 -17.00 12.05 -30.70
N VAL A 295 -16.10 13.02 -30.51
CA VAL A 295 -14.67 12.86 -30.82
C VAL A 295 -14.03 11.78 -29.97
N TYR A 296 -14.34 11.72 -28.66
CA TYR A 296 -13.86 10.65 -27.77
C TYR A 296 -14.29 9.25 -28.28
N LYS A 297 -15.55 9.09 -28.66
CA LYS A 297 -16.08 7.82 -29.22
C LYS A 297 -15.40 7.47 -30.55
N PHE A 298 -15.14 8.47 -31.41
CA PHE A 298 -14.46 8.26 -32.67
C PHE A 298 -13.00 7.84 -32.47
N GLN A 299 -12.25 8.52 -31.60
CA GLN A 299 -10.90 8.11 -31.23
C GLN A 299 -10.88 6.67 -30.71
N LYS A 300 -11.79 6.34 -29.77
CA LYS A 300 -11.90 5.01 -29.18
C LYS A 300 -12.12 3.94 -30.26
N LYS A 301 -13.07 4.18 -31.16
CA LYS A 301 -13.37 3.26 -32.29
C LYS A 301 -12.15 3.08 -33.20
N THR A 302 -11.45 4.17 -33.53
CA THR A 302 -10.25 4.14 -34.38
C THR A 302 -9.11 3.37 -33.72
N VAL A 303 -8.76 3.68 -32.47
CA VAL A 303 -7.66 3.01 -31.76
C VAL A 303 -7.96 1.52 -31.55
N ARG A 304 -9.19 1.17 -31.21
CA ARG A 304 -9.58 -0.25 -31.04
C ARG A 304 -9.51 -1.01 -32.36
N LYS A 305 -9.92 -0.38 -33.50
CA LYS A 305 -9.76 -0.96 -34.85
C LYS A 305 -8.29 -1.17 -35.21
N MET A 306 -7.43 -0.17 -34.98
CA MET A 306 -5.98 -0.27 -35.23
C MET A 306 -5.38 -1.47 -34.48
N ILE A 307 -5.73 -1.65 -33.22
CA ILE A 307 -5.20 -2.76 -32.39
C ILE A 307 -5.76 -4.11 -32.85
N LEU A 308 -7.11 -4.24 -32.93
CA LEU A 308 -7.77 -5.53 -33.19
C LEU A 308 -7.61 -6.03 -34.65
N LYS A 309 -7.68 -5.13 -35.64
CA LYS A 309 -7.72 -5.52 -37.03
C LYS A 309 -6.38 -5.32 -37.72
N ASP A 310 -5.70 -4.22 -37.42
CA ASP A 310 -4.45 -3.85 -38.11
C ASP A 310 -3.21 -4.29 -37.29
N HIS A 311 -3.39 -4.82 -36.07
CA HIS A 311 -2.32 -5.19 -35.10
C HIS A 311 -1.30 -4.06 -34.90
N LYS A 312 -1.77 -2.81 -34.88
CA LYS A 312 -0.99 -1.59 -34.84
C LYS A 312 -1.32 -0.81 -33.57
N ARG A 313 -0.34 -0.60 -32.73
CA ARG A 313 -0.50 0.23 -31.52
C ARG A 313 -0.38 1.73 -31.88
N PRO A 314 -1.03 2.63 -31.11
CA PRO A 314 -1.00 4.07 -31.42
C PRO A 314 0.39 4.70 -31.41
N ASP A 315 1.34 4.14 -30.66
CA ASP A 315 2.74 4.58 -30.59
C ASP A 315 3.70 3.80 -31.50
N GLY A 316 3.17 2.93 -32.36
CA GLY A 316 3.94 2.18 -33.35
C GLY A 316 4.63 0.91 -32.80
N ARG A 317 4.54 0.60 -31.50
CA ARG A 317 5.09 -0.62 -30.94
C ARG A 317 4.38 -1.88 -31.44
N ALA A 318 5.09 -3.01 -31.41
CA ALA A 318 4.48 -4.34 -31.53
C ALA A 318 3.61 -4.66 -30.30
N ILE A 319 2.68 -5.63 -30.44
CA ILE A 319 1.67 -5.97 -29.42
C ILE A 319 2.30 -6.34 -28.05
N ASN A 320 3.45 -7.01 -28.07
CA ASN A 320 4.19 -7.46 -26.88
C ASN A 320 5.41 -6.59 -26.55
N GLU A 321 5.63 -5.50 -27.26
CA GLU A 321 6.79 -4.64 -27.07
C GLU A 321 6.60 -3.72 -25.86
N ILE A 322 7.66 -3.63 -25.04
CA ILE A 322 7.75 -2.76 -23.88
C ILE A 322 8.33 -1.42 -24.30
N ARG A 323 7.86 -0.31 -23.72
CA ARG A 323 8.45 1.03 -23.94
C ARG A 323 9.93 1.06 -23.55
N PRO A 324 10.73 1.99 -24.06
CA PRO A 324 12.11 2.18 -23.60
C PRO A 324 12.17 2.34 -22.09
N LEU A 325 13.06 1.59 -21.43
CA LEU A 325 13.21 1.54 -19.99
C LEU A 325 14.56 2.10 -19.56
N ALA A 326 14.59 2.78 -18.41
CA ALA A 326 15.81 3.20 -17.74
C ALA A 326 15.64 3.12 -16.22
N ALA A 327 16.74 2.79 -15.53
CA ALA A 327 16.81 2.73 -14.07
C ALA A 327 18.03 3.52 -13.59
N GLU A 328 17.87 4.27 -12.50
CA GLU A 328 18.94 5.07 -11.91
C GLU A 328 18.84 5.02 -10.37
N ILE A 329 19.98 5.17 -9.69
CA ILE A 329 20.05 5.27 -8.22
C ILE A 329 20.91 6.48 -7.81
N ASP A 330 20.86 6.85 -6.52
CA ASP A 330 21.68 7.92 -5.93
C ASP A 330 21.46 9.32 -6.50
N LEU A 331 20.24 9.59 -6.92
CA LEU A 331 19.88 10.88 -7.56
C LEU A 331 19.87 12.07 -6.60
N LEU A 332 19.58 11.82 -5.33
CA LEU A 332 19.42 12.89 -4.33
C LEU A 332 20.49 12.79 -3.23
N PRO A 333 21.26 13.86 -3.00
CA PRO A 333 22.17 13.91 -1.85
C PRO A 333 21.38 13.97 -0.53
N ARG A 334 21.95 13.44 0.56
CA ARG A 334 21.46 13.51 1.93
C ARG A 334 20.20 12.69 2.26
N VAL A 335 19.57 12.04 1.29
CA VAL A 335 18.54 11.01 1.54
C VAL A 335 19.17 9.68 1.90
N HIS A 336 18.38 8.75 2.47
CA HIS A 336 18.94 7.46 2.88
C HIS A 336 19.09 6.49 1.70
N GLY A 337 18.27 6.64 0.67
CA GLY A 337 18.37 5.97 -0.62
C GLY A 337 17.40 6.59 -1.60
N SER A 338 17.72 6.55 -2.88
CA SER A 338 16.84 7.00 -3.96
C SER A 338 17.00 6.12 -5.20
N GLY A 339 15.88 5.93 -5.89
CA GLY A 339 15.83 5.20 -7.16
C GLY A 339 14.84 5.86 -8.11
N MET A 340 15.17 5.91 -9.37
CA MET A 340 14.29 6.40 -10.43
C MET A 340 14.08 5.31 -11.47
N PHE A 341 12.85 5.16 -11.92
CA PHE A 341 12.50 4.26 -12.99
C PHE A 341 11.72 5.02 -14.07
N THR A 342 12.20 4.92 -15.29
CA THR A 342 11.61 5.57 -16.47
C THR A 342 11.10 4.50 -17.42
N ARG A 343 9.87 4.70 -17.92
CA ARG A 343 9.18 3.83 -18.87
C ARG A 343 8.53 4.70 -19.95
N GLY A 344 9.21 4.94 -21.07
CA GLY A 344 8.79 5.92 -22.07
C GLY A 344 8.51 7.28 -21.39
N GLN A 345 7.30 7.81 -21.56
CA GLN A 345 6.83 9.06 -20.92
C GLN A 345 6.20 8.81 -19.52
N THR A 346 6.69 7.84 -18.78
CA THR A 346 6.33 7.64 -17.36
C THR A 346 7.61 7.61 -16.55
N GLN A 347 7.72 8.49 -15.54
CA GLN A 347 8.92 8.61 -14.70
C GLN A 347 8.53 8.71 -13.24
N ILE A 348 9.11 7.84 -12.41
CA ILE A 348 8.89 7.77 -10.97
C ILE A 348 10.22 7.83 -10.24
N MET A 349 10.31 8.71 -9.26
CA MET A 349 11.40 8.75 -8.30
C MET A 349 10.91 8.29 -6.94
N THR A 350 11.56 7.29 -6.36
CA THR A 350 11.26 6.83 -5.00
C THR A 350 12.41 7.15 -4.07
N ILE A 351 12.06 7.64 -2.89
CA ILE A 351 12.99 8.00 -1.83
C ILE A 351 12.71 7.11 -0.61
N THR A 352 13.76 6.48 -0.08
CA THR A 352 13.71 5.66 1.13
C THR A 352 14.22 6.45 2.33
N THR A 353 13.47 6.37 3.43
CA THR A 353 13.86 6.88 4.75
C THR A 353 13.85 5.73 5.75
N LEU A 354 14.92 5.61 6.52
CA LEU A 354 15.09 4.63 7.59
C LEU A 354 15.01 5.34 8.93
N ALA A 355 14.35 4.73 9.90
CA ALA A 355 14.16 5.27 11.24
C ALA A 355 14.11 4.14 12.28
N PRO A 356 14.25 4.41 13.59
CA PRO A 356 14.01 3.42 14.63
C PRO A 356 12.58 2.85 14.59
N LEU A 357 12.37 1.66 15.14
CA LEU A 357 11.07 0.99 15.20
C LEU A 357 9.98 1.81 15.90
N SER A 358 10.36 2.65 16.86
CA SER A 358 9.42 3.60 17.52
C SER A 358 8.73 4.58 16.57
N GLU A 359 9.27 4.77 15.36
CA GLU A 359 8.66 5.59 14.29
C GLU A 359 7.70 4.80 13.38
N ALA A 360 7.49 3.50 13.66
CA ALA A 360 6.51 2.71 12.92
C ALA A 360 5.10 3.32 13.03
N GLN A 361 4.35 3.27 11.95
CA GLN A 361 2.97 3.80 11.93
C GLN A 361 2.11 2.99 12.89
N LYS A 362 1.44 3.68 13.83
CA LYS A 362 0.45 3.06 14.70
C LYS A 362 -0.87 2.94 13.98
N ILE A 363 -1.51 1.78 14.09
CA ILE A 363 -2.79 1.46 13.47
C ILE A 363 -3.82 1.26 14.56
N ASP A 364 -4.94 2.01 14.46
CA ASP A 364 -6.11 1.88 15.32
C ASP A 364 -7.28 1.46 14.40
N GLY A 365 -7.42 0.16 14.19
CA GLY A 365 -8.38 -0.44 13.25
C GLY A 365 -9.24 -1.52 13.89
N LEU A 366 -10.05 -2.18 13.03
CA LEU A 366 -10.93 -3.27 13.43
C LEU A 366 -10.15 -4.57 13.71
N ASP A 367 -9.01 -4.77 13.08
CA ASP A 367 -8.14 -5.92 13.35
C ASP A 367 -7.31 -5.67 14.61
N ALA A 368 -7.52 -6.51 15.62
CA ALA A 368 -6.79 -6.42 16.88
C ALA A 368 -5.32 -6.88 16.74
N ASN A 369 -4.99 -7.68 15.75
CA ASN A 369 -3.65 -8.23 15.51
C ASN A 369 -2.74 -7.24 14.79
N VAL A 370 -3.30 -6.22 14.11
CA VAL A 370 -2.55 -5.21 13.37
C VAL A 370 -2.55 -3.90 14.15
N THR A 371 -1.53 -3.69 14.97
CA THR A 371 -1.38 -2.48 15.80
C THR A 371 -0.34 -1.49 15.28
N SER A 372 0.55 -1.95 14.40
CA SER A 372 1.59 -1.12 13.80
C SER A 372 1.95 -1.61 12.40
N LYS A 373 2.51 -0.70 11.61
CA LYS A 373 3.04 -0.98 10.28
C LYS A 373 4.45 -0.42 10.19
N ARG A 374 5.45 -1.32 10.07
CA ARG A 374 6.88 -1.00 10.01
C ARG A 374 7.30 -0.48 8.64
N TYR A 375 6.75 -1.05 7.57
CA TYR A 375 6.96 -0.59 6.20
C TYR A 375 5.78 0.24 5.73
N MET A 376 6.07 1.44 5.24
CA MET A 376 5.09 2.38 4.71
C MET A 376 5.49 2.77 3.29
N HIS A 377 4.59 2.59 2.34
CA HIS A 377 4.78 3.05 0.98
C HIS A 377 3.77 4.14 0.64
N HIS A 378 4.23 5.35 0.41
CA HIS A 378 3.41 6.48 -0.01
C HIS A 378 3.64 6.80 -1.49
N TYR A 379 2.58 7.18 -2.17
CA TYR A 379 2.59 7.49 -3.59
C TYR A 379 1.91 8.83 -3.84
N ASN A 380 2.58 9.71 -4.58
CA ASN A 380 2.09 11.03 -4.92
C ASN A 380 1.95 11.18 -6.44
N PHE A 381 0.82 11.77 -6.86
CA PHE A 381 0.51 12.02 -8.26
C PHE A 381 0.15 13.49 -8.45
N PRO A 382 1.14 14.39 -8.52
CA PRO A 382 0.92 15.82 -8.70
C PRO A 382 0.42 16.12 -10.12
N SER A 383 -0.36 17.18 -10.26
CA SER A 383 -0.98 17.57 -11.54
C SER A 383 0.02 17.85 -12.67
N TYR A 384 1.21 18.37 -12.33
CA TYR A 384 2.25 18.62 -13.33
C TYR A 384 2.72 17.34 -14.05
N SER A 385 2.58 16.15 -13.41
CA SER A 385 3.00 14.88 -14.01
C SER A 385 2.22 14.52 -15.30
N VAL A 386 1.05 15.10 -15.48
CA VAL A 386 0.20 14.97 -16.68
C VAL A 386 -0.01 16.29 -17.40
N GLY A 387 0.71 17.35 -17.02
CA GLY A 387 0.62 18.68 -17.66
C GLY A 387 -0.62 19.49 -17.25
N GLU A 388 -1.31 19.12 -16.16
CA GLU A 388 -2.50 19.81 -15.68
C GLU A 388 -2.19 20.83 -14.56
N THR A 389 -3.07 21.83 -14.43
CA THR A 389 -3.01 22.81 -13.33
C THR A 389 -4.12 22.52 -12.32
N LYS A 390 -3.76 22.05 -11.13
CA LYS A 390 -4.70 21.81 -10.03
C LYS A 390 -4.07 22.23 -8.70
N PRO A 391 -4.87 22.73 -7.74
CA PRO A 391 -4.37 22.98 -6.38
C PRO A 391 -3.84 21.68 -5.75
N SER A 392 -2.70 21.78 -5.04
CA SER A 392 -2.20 20.65 -4.26
C SER A 392 -3.16 20.34 -3.11
N ARG A 393 -3.63 19.11 -3.06
CA ARG A 393 -4.47 18.56 -1.98
C ARG A 393 -3.80 17.32 -1.43
N GLY A 394 -4.26 16.83 -0.30
CA GLY A 394 -3.82 15.54 0.23
C GLY A 394 -4.13 14.38 -0.75
N PRO A 395 -3.54 13.18 -0.52
CA PRO A 395 -3.70 12.04 -1.42
C PRO A 395 -5.17 11.63 -1.57
N GLY A 396 -5.59 11.41 -2.81
CA GLY A 396 -6.89 10.88 -3.14
C GLY A 396 -6.95 9.35 -3.03
N ARG A 397 -8.15 8.77 -3.23
CA ARG A 397 -8.36 7.31 -3.17
C ARG A 397 -7.49 6.55 -4.17
N ARG A 398 -7.20 7.12 -5.36
CA ARG A 398 -6.32 6.51 -6.37
C ARG A 398 -4.88 6.42 -5.89
N GLU A 399 -4.36 7.49 -5.31
CA GLU A 399 -2.99 7.55 -4.79
C GLU A 399 -2.80 6.57 -3.61
N ILE A 400 -3.77 6.49 -2.71
CA ILE A 400 -3.78 5.50 -1.63
C ILE A 400 -3.75 4.08 -2.21
N GLY A 401 -4.58 3.78 -3.22
CA GLY A 401 -4.62 2.47 -3.88
C GLY A 401 -3.31 2.10 -4.59
N HIS A 402 -2.67 3.04 -5.27
CA HIS A 402 -1.38 2.82 -5.94
C HIS A 402 -0.25 2.60 -4.93
N GLY A 403 -0.23 3.37 -3.84
CA GLY A 403 0.71 3.20 -2.74
C GLY A 403 0.58 1.81 -2.09
N ALA A 404 -0.64 1.40 -1.78
CA ALA A 404 -0.92 0.10 -1.17
C ALA A 404 -0.57 -1.09 -2.09
N LEU A 405 -0.73 -0.96 -3.42
CA LEU A 405 -0.31 -1.99 -4.37
C LEU A 405 1.22 -2.15 -4.35
N ALA A 406 1.98 -1.07 -4.36
CA ALA A 406 3.43 -1.12 -4.31
C ALA A 406 3.93 -1.63 -2.93
N GLU A 407 3.29 -1.22 -1.84
CA GLU A 407 3.58 -1.74 -0.50
C GLU A 407 3.41 -3.26 -0.46
N ARG A 408 2.26 -3.75 -0.91
CA ARG A 408 1.92 -5.19 -0.97
C ARG A 408 2.91 -5.98 -1.82
N ALA A 409 3.36 -5.41 -2.93
CA ALA A 409 4.33 -6.06 -3.82
C ALA A 409 5.71 -6.25 -3.18
N LEU A 410 6.12 -5.37 -2.26
CA LEU A 410 7.45 -5.35 -1.66
C LEU A 410 7.53 -6.03 -0.29
N VAL A 411 6.44 -6.06 0.47
CA VAL A 411 6.40 -6.68 1.81
C VAL A 411 6.98 -8.10 1.84
N PRO A 412 6.71 -9.00 0.87
CA PRO A 412 7.24 -10.38 0.90
C PRO A 412 8.77 -10.48 0.83
N VAL A 413 9.43 -9.49 0.25
CA VAL A 413 10.90 -9.49 0.08
C VAL A 413 11.63 -8.68 1.14
N LEU A 414 10.93 -7.98 2.01
CA LEU A 414 11.57 -7.23 3.09
C LEU A 414 12.22 -8.16 4.12
N PRO A 415 13.34 -7.74 4.74
CA PRO A 415 13.93 -8.47 5.85
C PRO A 415 12.99 -8.48 7.06
N SER A 416 13.13 -9.47 7.92
CA SER A 416 12.43 -9.49 9.22
C SER A 416 12.86 -8.32 10.12
N GLU A 417 12.11 -8.07 11.17
CA GLU A 417 12.46 -7.04 12.16
C GLU A 417 13.76 -7.36 12.90
N ASP A 418 14.03 -8.66 13.14
CA ASP A 418 15.24 -9.09 13.80
C ASP A 418 16.48 -8.95 12.92
N GLU A 419 16.35 -9.15 11.60
CA GLU A 419 17.44 -8.98 10.64
C GLU A 419 17.74 -7.50 10.35
N PHE A 420 16.69 -6.65 10.33
CA PHE A 420 16.82 -5.23 9.99
C PHE A 420 15.83 -4.39 10.81
N PRO A 421 16.21 -3.96 12.04
CA PRO A 421 15.32 -3.36 13.04
C PRO A 421 15.00 -1.88 12.75
N TYR A 422 14.57 -1.58 11.54
CA TYR A 422 14.18 -0.24 11.12
C TYR A 422 12.69 -0.16 10.77
N ALA A 423 12.07 0.96 11.09
CA ALA A 423 10.90 1.44 10.38
C ALA A 423 11.38 1.98 9.02
N ILE A 424 10.71 1.56 7.95
CA ILE A 424 11.08 1.88 6.57
C ILE A 424 9.95 2.66 5.92
N ARG A 425 10.24 3.85 5.41
CA ARG A 425 9.28 4.63 4.63
C ARG A 425 9.81 4.88 3.24
N THR A 426 9.07 4.45 2.21
CA THR A 426 9.32 4.82 0.82
C THR A 426 8.26 5.81 0.35
N VAL A 427 8.68 6.81 -0.41
CA VAL A 427 7.79 7.79 -1.03
C VAL A 427 8.09 7.84 -2.51
N SER A 428 7.10 7.48 -3.33
CA SER A 428 7.17 7.53 -4.79
C SER A 428 6.54 8.80 -5.31
N GLU A 429 7.35 9.64 -5.93
CA GLU A 429 6.92 10.89 -6.59
C GLU A 429 6.76 10.63 -8.09
N THR A 430 5.57 10.85 -8.62
CA THR A 430 5.31 10.77 -10.06
C THR A 430 5.79 12.05 -10.71
N LEU A 431 6.85 11.98 -11.51
CA LEU A 431 7.44 13.12 -12.22
C LEU A 431 6.80 13.33 -13.58
N GLU A 432 6.49 12.23 -14.27
CA GLU A 432 5.77 12.22 -15.56
C GLU A 432 4.91 10.96 -15.65
N SER A 433 3.74 11.04 -16.32
CA SER A 433 2.81 9.91 -16.43
C SER A 433 2.15 9.80 -17.80
N ASN A 434 2.34 8.63 -18.43
CA ASN A 434 1.59 8.16 -19.58
C ASN A 434 1.23 6.66 -19.43
N GLY A 435 0.59 6.31 -18.30
CA GLY A 435 0.16 4.94 -17.99
C GLY A 435 1.20 4.08 -17.25
N SER A 436 0.72 3.06 -16.55
CA SER A 436 1.52 2.08 -15.75
C SER A 436 2.39 2.71 -14.65
N THR A 437 1.98 3.82 -14.07
CA THR A 437 2.74 4.56 -13.06
C THR A 437 2.92 3.78 -11.76
N SER A 438 1.90 3.05 -11.28
CA SER A 438 2.01 2.23 -10.06
C SER A 438 3.04 1.11 -10.22
N GLN A 439 3.17 0.54 -11.41
CA GLN A 439 4.15 -0.51 -11.69
C GLN A 439 5.58 0.06 -11.77
N ALA A 440 5.74 1.25 -12.33
CA ALA A 440 7.01 1.97 -12.29
C ALA A 440 7.43 2.34 -10.84
N SER A 441 6.45 2.65 -9.96
CA SER A 441 6.75 2.92 -8.54
C SER A 441 7.28 1.69 -7.79
N ILE A 442 6.84 0.48 -8.15
CA ILE A 442 7.38 -0.77 -7.59
C ILE A 442 8.86 -0.94 -7.97
N CYS A 443 9.19 -0.75 -9.26
CA CYS A 443 10.57 -0.83 -9.73
C CYS A 443 11.46 0.24 -9.07
N ALA A 444 11.03 1.50 -9.04
CA ALA A 444 11.76 2.59 -8.40
C ALA A 444 11.96 2.35 -6.88
N SER A 445 10.95 1.78 -6.21
CA SER A 445 11.04 1.46 -4.78
C SER A 445 12.01 0.32 -4.49
N THR A 446 12.03 -0.71 -5.33
CA THR A 446 13.05 -1.77 -5.27
C THR A 446 14.45 -1.19 -5.35
N LEU A 447 14.72 -0.35 -6.36
CA LEU A 447 16.01 0.32 -6.55
C LEU A 447 16.37 1.20 -5.34
N SER A 448 15.42 1.97 -4.83
CA SER A 448 15.61 2.86 -3.68
C SER A 448 15.91 2.10 -2.39
N LEU A 449 15.20 1.00 -2.12
CA LEU A 449 15.44 0.13 -0.96
C LEU A 449 16.83 -0.50 -1.01
N MET A 450 17.24 -1.05 -2.16
CA MET A 450 18.55 -1.64 -2.36
C MET A 450 19.67 -0.61 -2.22
N ALA A 451 19.49 0.60 -2.78
CA ALA A 451 20.42 1.72 -2.65
C ALA A 451 20.53 2.23 -1.21
N ALA A 452 19.44 2.14 -0.42
CA ALA A 452 19.43 2.50 1.00
C ALA A 452 20.12 1.46 1.91
N GLY A 453 20.51 0.31 1.38
CA GLY A 453 21.09 -0.78 2.16
C GLY A 453 20.06 -1.60 2.93
N VAL A 454 18.79 -1.59 2.51
CA VAL A 454 17.77 -2.50 3.03
C VAL A 454 18.01 -3.89 2.40
N PRO A 455 18.31 -4.93 3.19
CA PRO A 455 18.65 -6.24 2.68
C PRO A 455 17.40 -7.02 2.22
N ILE A 456 16.73 -6.50 1.18
CA ILE A 456 15.59 -7.21 0.58
C ILE A 456 16.08 -8.56 0.01
N LYS A 457 15.25 -9.59 0.11
CA LYS A 457 15.59 -10.96 -0.29
C LYS A 457 15.86 -11.07 -1.79
N LYS A 458 15.06 -10.35 -2.60
CA LYS A 458 15.13 -10.34 -4.07
C LYS A 458 14.56 -9.03 -4.63
N PRO A 459 15.02 -8.60 -5.80
CA PRO A 459 14.40 -7.47 -6.48
C PRO A 459 13.00 -7.82 -6.96
N VAL A 460 12.11 -6.81 -6.97
CA VAL A 460 10.73 -6.92 -7.46
C VAL A 460 10.55 -5.96 -8.61
N ALA A 461 9.97 -6.42 -9.71
CA ALA A 461 9.54 -5.59 -10.82
C ALA A 461 8.02 -5.66 -11.01
N GLY A 462 7.46 -4.59 -11.53
CA GLY A 462 6.05 -4.47 -11.86
C GLY A 462 5.82 -4.14 -13.33
N ILE A 463 4.77 -4.71 -13.91
CA ILE A 463 4.33 -4.48 -15.28
C ILE A 463 2.80 -4.55 -15.37
N SER A 464 2.22 -3.89 -16.38
CA SER A 464 0.81 -4.06 -16.71
C SER A 464 0.63 -4.61 -18.10
N THR A 465 -0.46 -5.38 -18.28
CA THR A 465 -1.01 -5.77 -19.57
C THR A 465 -2.40 -5.18 -19.75
N GLY A 466 -2.75 -4.85 -20.99
CA GLY A 466 -4.07 -4.40 -21.36
C GLY A 466 -4.80 -5.41 -22.21
N LEU A 467 -6.06 -5.10 -22.50
CA LEU A 467 -6.93 -5.93 -23.32
C LEU A 467 -7.77 -5.05 -24.23
N VAL A 468 -7.89 -5.45 -25.47
CA VAL A 468 -8.90 -4.93 -26.40
C VAL A 468 -9.69 -6.12 -26.91
N THR A 469 -11.02 -6.12 -26.69
CA THR A 469 -11.93 -7.18 -27.16
C THR A 469 -12.70 -6.74 -28.38
N GLY A 470 -13.08 -7.70 -29.22
CA GLY A 470 -13.98 -7.49 -30.35
C GLY A 470 -15.42 -7.88 -30.05
N GLU A 471 -16.08 -8.51 -31.03
CA GLU A 471 -17.51 -8.85 -30.92
C GLU A 471 -17.77 -10.18 -30.21
N SER A 472 -16.76 -11.04 -30.07
CA SER A 472 -16.85 -12.33 -29.38
C SER A 472 -15.75 -12.51 -28.35
N ASP A 473 -15.91 -13.47 -27.45
CA ASP A 473 -14.93 -13.80 -26.41
C ASP A 473 -13.58 -14.28 -26.97
N ASP A 474 -13.57 -14.79 -28.22
CA ASP A 474 -12.35 -15.24 -28.91
C ASP A 474 -11.69 -14.13 -29.77
N ASP A 475 -12.37 -13.01 -29.98
CA ASP A 475 -11.83 -11.84 -30.73
C ASP A 475 -11.22 -10.84 -29.73
N TYR A 476 -9.98 -11.06 -29.33
CA TYR A 476 -9.29 -10.19 -28.38
C TYR A 476 -7.78 -10.11 -28.65
N ILE A 477 -7.16 -9.05 -28.14
CA ILE A 477 -5.71 -8.88 -28.10
C ILE A 477 -5.29 -8.43 -26.71
N VAL A 478 -4.31 -9.14 -26.14
CA VAL A 478 -3.62 -8.74 -24.91
C VAL A 478 -2.40 -7.90 -25.29
N LEU A 479 -2.25 -6.71 -24.69
CA LEU A 479 -1.15 -5.78 -24.90
C LEU A 479 -0.17 -5.83 -23.74
N THR A 480 1.13 -5.90 -23.99
CA THR A 480 2.16 -5.77 -22.95
C THR A 480 2.54 -4.30 -22.78
N ASP A 481 2.67 -3.82 -21.54
CA ASP A 481 3.07 -2.46 -21.18
C ASP A 481 2.18 -1.37 -21.79
N ILE A 482 0.97 -1.25 -21.29
CA ILE A 482 -0.01 -0.27 -21.80
C ILE A 482 0.37 1.16 -21.44
N GLN A 483 0.18 2.06 -22.40
CA GLN A 483 0.20 3.50 -22.21
C GLN A 483 -1.19 4.05 -21.85
N GLY A 484 -1.26 5.36 -21.48
CA GLY A 484 -2.50 5.99 -21.06
C GLY A 484 -3.66 5.85 -22.03
N LEU A 485 -3.43 6.02 -23.34
CA LEU A 485 -4.48 5.89 -24.36
C LEU A 485 -5.04 4.47 -24.46
N GLU A 486 -4.18 3.47 -24.32
CA GLU A 486 -4.56 2.05 -24.32
C GLU A 486 -5.29 1.65 -23.05
N ASP A 487 -4.94 2.25 -21.89
CA ASP A 487 -5.75 2.13 -20.68
C ASP A 487 -7.13 2.78 -20.85
N PHE A 488 -7.22 4.00 -21.40
CA PHE A 488 -8.51 4.69 -21.58
C PHE A 488 -9.45 3.96 -22.51
N PHE A 489 -8.97 3.48 -23.66
CA PHE A 489 -9.80 2.88 -24.71
C PHE A 489 -9.87 1.36 -24.68
N GLY A 490 -8.99 0.73 -23.93
CA GLY A 490 -8.98 -0.71 -23.68
C GLY A 490 -10.04 -1.15 -22.65
N ASP A 491 -10.05 -2.44 -22.42
CA ASP A 491 -11.05 -3.13 -21.60
C ASP A 491 -10.50 -3.64 -20.27
N MET A 492 -9.16 -3.69 -20.12
CA MET A 492 -8.48 -4.21 -18.92
C MET A 492 -7.17 -3.46 -18.68
N ASP A 493 -6.86 -3.25 -17.41
CA ASP A 493 -5.54 -2.91 -16.88
C ASP A 493 -5.17 -3.97 -15.82
N PHE A 494 -4.32 -4.93 -16.24
CA PHE A 494 -3.93 -6.09 -15.44
C PHE A 494 -2.49 -5.89 -14.96
N LYS A 495 -2.32 -5.62 -13.67
CA LYS A 495 -1.05 -5.29 -13.04
C LYS A 495 -0.52 -6.47 -12.26
N VAL A 496 0.73 -6.86 -12.54
CA VAL A 496 1.43 -7.92 -11.82
C VAL A 496 2.80 -7.44 -11.38
N ALA A 497 3.13 -7.71 -10.14
CA ALA A 497 4.46 -7.54 -9.60
C ALA A 497 5.00 -8.85 -9.06
N GLY A 498 6.31 -9.03 -9.08
CA GLY A 498 6.97 -10.20 -8.54
C GLY A 498 8.48 -10.20 -8.75
N THR A 499 9.09 -11.25 -8.23
CA THR A 499 10.50 -11.59 -8.39
C THR A 499 10.69 -12.54 -9.59
N HIS A 500 11.89 -13.08 -9.80
CA HIS A 500 12.13 -14.17 -10.74
C HIS A 500 11.37 -15.46 -10.38
N ASP A 501 11.11 -15.71 -9.09
CA ASP A 501 10.54 -16.96 -8.62
C ASP A 501 9.02 -16.98 -8.59
N GLY A 502 8.37 -15.83 -8.47
CA GLY A 502 6.91 -15.80 -8.43
C GLY A 502 6.31 -14.41 -8.21
N ILE A 503 5.00 -14.40 -8.13
CA ILE A 503 4.16 -13.22 -8.00
C ILE A 503 4.13 -12.75 -6.55
N THR A 504 4.27 -11.43 -6.34
CA THR A 504 4.10 -10.80 -5.02
C THR A 504 2.84 -9.94 -4.92
N ALA A 505 2.33 -9.40 -6.04
CA ALA A 505 1.07 -8.68 -6.05
C ALA A 505 0.37 -8.74 -7.42
N ILE A 506 -0.97 -8.76 -7.39
CA ILE A 506 -1.82 -8.57 -8.57
C ILE A 506 -2.89 -7.52 -8.25
N GLN A 507 -3.21 -6.71 -9.25
CA GLN A 507 -4.43 -5.89 -9.29
C GLN A 507 -4.98 -5.84 -10.71
N MET A 508 -6.26 -6.14 -10.86
CA MET A 508 -6.96 -6.11 -12.14
C MET A 508 -8.11 -5.12 -12.09
N ASP A 509 -8.14 -4.21 -13.03
CA ASP A 509 -9.23 -3.28 -13.31
C ASP A 509 -9.79 -3.58 -14.72
N ILE A 510 -11.11 -3.72 -14.87
CA ILE A 510 -11.75 -3.98 -16.15
C ILE A 510 -12.93 -3.04 -16.41
N LYS A 511 -13.31 -2.92 -17.69
CA LYS A 511 -14.41 -2.07 -18.17
C LYS A 511 -15.47 -2.87 -18.94
N ILE A 512 -15.41 -4.19 -18.85
CA ILE A 512 -16.31 -5.17 -19.48
C ILE A 512 -16.85 -6.13 -18.41
N HIS A 513 -17.80 -6.99 -18.76
CA HIS A 513 -18.51 -7.87 -17.85
C HIS A 513 -17.72 -9.11 -17.37
N GLY A 514 -16.41 -9.12 -17.54
CA GLY A 514 -15.53 -10.16 -17.03
C GLY A 514 -14.56 -10.71 -18.07
N LEU A 515 -13.62 -11.51 -17.61
CA LEU A 515 -12.57 -12.14 -18.41
C LEU A 515 -12.76 -13.64 -18.49
N THR A 516 -12.44 -14.19 -19.68
CA THR A 516 -12.37 -15.64 -19.87
C THR A 516 -11.10 -16.22 -19.24
N PRO A 517 -11.06 -17.54 -18.96
CA PRO A 517 -9.86 -18.21 -18.46
C PRO A 517 -8.63 -18.03 -19.36
N ASP A 518 -8.81 -17.99 -20.67
CA ASP A 518 -7.70 -17.88 -21.62
C ASP A 518 -7.07 -16.49 -21.60
N ILE A 519 -7.88 -15.43 -21.50
CA ILE A 519 -7.39 -14.05 -21.34
C ILE A 519 -6.57 -13.93 -20.04
N ILE A 520 -7.03 -14.50 -18.93
CA ILE A 520 -6.31 -14.44 -17.64
C ILE A 520 -4.97 -15.16 -17.74
N ARG A 521 -4.94 -16.36 -18.35
CA ARG A 521 -3.68 -17.11 -18.54
C ARG A 521 -2.69 -16.34 -19.41
N GLU A 522 -3.16 -15.79 -20.54
CA GLU A 522 -2.32 -15.02 -21.45
C GLU A 522 -1.78 -13.77 -20.77
N ALA A 523 -2.62 -13.01 -20.07
CA ALA A 523 -2.19 -11.81 -19.35
C ALA A 523 -1.10 -12.13 -18.30
N ILE A 524 -1.27 -13.18 -17.50
CA ILE A 524 -0.29 -13.60 -16.51
C ILE A 524 1.02 -14.05 -17.18
N SER A 525 0.95 -14.83 -18.26
CA SER A 525 2.15 -15.27 -19.02
C SER A 525 2.95 -14.08 -19.56
N ARG A 526 2.28 -13.11 -20.20
CA ARG A 526 2.93 -11.91 -20.74
C ARG A 526 3.56 -11.05 -19.67
N THR A 527 2.93 -10.94 -18.51
CA THR A 527 3.53 -10.19 -17.39
C THR A 527 4.76 -10.89 -16.82
N LYS A 528 4.84 -12.23 -16.86
CA LYS A 528 6.03 -12.97 -16.46
C LYS A 528 7.22 -12.64 -17.38
N GLU A 529 7.05 -12.78 -18.69
CA GLU A 529 8.08 -12.47 -19.67
C GLU A 529 8.61 -11.03 -19.55
N ALA A 530 7.69 -10.09 -19.42
CA ALA A 530 8.03 -8.67 -19.27
C ALA A 530 8.75 -8.37 -17.93
N ARG A 531 8.34 -9.00 -16.85
CA ARG A 531 8.98 -8.85 -15.53
C ARG A 531 10.41 -9.39 -15.55
N GLU A 532 10.64 -10.56 -16.16
CA GLU A 532 11.97 -11.13 -16.32
C GLU A 532 12.91 -10.16 -17.07
N HIS A 533 12.43 -9.59 -18.18
CA HIS A 533 13.19 -8.58 -18.94
C HIS A 533 13.53 -7.34 -18.09
N ILE A 534 12.56 -6.80 -17.33
CA ILE A 534 12.78 -5.62 -16.50
C ILE A 534 13.81 -5.90 -15.41
N LEU A 535 13.73 -7.04 -14.74
CA LEU A 535 14.67 -7.44 -13.70
C LEU A 535 16.08 -7.60 -14.28
N THR A 536 16.22 -8.49 -15.27
CA THR A 536 17.54 -8.93 -15.79
C THR A 536 18.24 -7.85 -16.60
N ASP A 537 17.52 -7.17 -17.50
CA ASP A 537 18.15 -6.29 -18.48
C ASP A 537 18.16 -4.82 -18.08
N VAL A 538 17.33 -4.41 -17.10
CA VAL A 538 17.19 -2.99 -16.74
C VAL A 538 17.57 -2.70 -15.29
N MET A 539 17.08 -3.46 -14.32
CA MET A 539 17.29 -3.15 -12.91
C MET A 539 18.60 -3.74 -12.36
N GLU A 540 18.86 -5.01 -12.59
CA GLU A 540 20.08 -5.70 -12.08
C GLU A 540 21.39 -5.12 -12.62
N PRO A 541 21.50 -4.61 -13.86
CA PRO A 541 22.70 -3.91 -14.31
C PRO A 541 23.02 -2.63 -13.53
N VAL A 542 22.01 -2.00 -12.91
CA VAL A 542 22.17 -0.79 -12.09
C VAL A 542 22.50 -1.14 -10.65
N ILE A 543 21.80 -2.11 -10.08
CA ILE A 543 22.03 -2.65 -8.74
C ILE A 543 21.50 -4.09 -8.66
N SER A 544 22.38 -5.06 -8.55
CA SER A 544 22.03 -6.49 -8.52
C SER A 544 21.78 -7.04 -7.11
N THR A 545 22.40 -6.41 -6.11
CA THR A 545 22.26 -6.78 -4.69
C THR A 545 22.11 -5.53 -3.84
N PRO A 546 21.36 -5.59 -2.73
CA PRO A 546 21.33 -4.49 -1.77
C PRO A 546 22.73 -4.11 -1.30
N ARG A 547 22.97 -2.84 -1.00
CA ARG A 547 24.19 -2.39 -0.36
C ARG A 547 24.37 -3.06 1.00
N ASP A 548 25.59 -3.35 1.38
CA ASP A 548 25.96 -4.00 2.63
C ASP A 548 25.92 -3.06 3.86
N HIS A 549 25.66 -1.77 3.62
CA HIS A 549 25.58 -0.75 4.65
C HIS A 549 24.49 0.29 4.30
N VAL A 550 23.91 0.87 5.33
CA VAL A 550 22.95 1.97 5.17
C VAL A 550 23.64 3.25 4.71
N GLY A 551 22.91 4.14 4.05
CA GLY A 551 23.43 5.41 3.54
C GLY A 551 24.11 6.26 4.63
N GLU A 552 25.01 7.14 4.23
CA GLU A 552 25.83 7.98 5.13
C GLU A 552 24.96 8.77 6.13
N TYR A 553 23.82 9.28 5.67
CA TYR A 553 22.91 10.09 6.49
C TYR A 553 21.81 9.26 7.19
N ALA A 554 21.74 7.97 6.91
CA ALA A 554 20.80 7.09 7.58
C ALA A 554 21.26 6.81 9.03
N PRO A 555 20.34 6.71 9.98
CA PRO A 555 20.70 6.32 11.34
C PRO A 555 21.22 4.88 11.33
N LYS A 556 22.33 4.65 12.06
CA LYS A 556 22.87 3.31 12.31
C LYS A 556 22.20 2.75 13.55
N ILE A 557 21.89 1.46 13.56
CA ILE A 557 21.36 0.77 14.72
C ILE A 557 22.38 -0.27 15.17
N MET A 558 22.75 -0.19 16.46
CA MET A 558 23.55 -1.20 17.13
C MET A 558 22.67 -1.92 18.15
N GLN A 559 22.70 -3.24 18.07
CA GLN A 559 21.93 -4.09 19.00
C GLN A 559 22.79 -4.61 20.14
N MET A 560 22.23 -4.67 21.32
CA MET A 560 22.77 -5.43 22.43
C MET A 560 21.66 -6.18 23.17
N HIS A 561 22.00 -7.28 23.81
CA HIS A 561 21.08 -8.03 24.66
C HIS A 561 21.44 -7.85 26.13
N VAL A 562 20.44 -7.60 26.91
CA VAL A 562 20.52 -7.47 28.36
C VAL A 562 19.61 -8.49 29.04
N ASP A 563 19.88 -8.84 30.28
CA ASP A 563 18.98 -9.66 31.06
C ASP A 563 17.62 -8.89 31.22
N PRO A 564 16.47 -9.51 30.89
CA PRO A 564 15.16 -8.88 31.04
C PRO A 564 14.91 -8.29 32.45
N ASP A 565 15.44 -8.91 33.49
CA ASP A 565 15.34 -8.40 34.88
C ASP A 565 16.06 -7.06 35.08
N LYS A 566 16.99 -6.69 34.14
CA LYS A 566 17.77 -5.46 34.19
C LYS A 566 17.14 -4.30 33.37
N ILE A 567 16.11 -4.56 32.61
CA ILE A 567 15.44 -3.54 31.80
C ILE A 567 14.98 -2.37 32.67
N SER A 568 14.43 -2.65 33.82
CA SER A 568 13.96 -1.63 34.79
C SER A 568 15.09 -0.71 35.30
N GLU A 569 16.34 -1.20 35.38
CA GLU A 569 17.51 -0.40 35.74
C GLU A 569 17.92 0.57 34.62
N ILE A 570 17.84 0.13 33.38
CA ILE A 570 18.12 0.97 32.19
C ILE A 570 17.06 2.07 32.04
N ILE A 571 15.79 1.72 32.18
CA ILE A 571 14.68 2.69 32.08
C ILE A 571 14.74 3.68 33.25
N GLY A 572 14.96 3.17 34.45
CA GLY A 572 14.95 3.97 35.66
C GLY A 572 13.55 4.46 36.07
N LYS A 573 13.45 5.06 37.26
CA LYS A 573 12.17 5.56 37.79
C LYS A 573 11.59 6.63 36.86
N GLN A 574 10.39 6.36 36.27
CA GLN A 574 9.70 7.23 35.31
C GLN A 574 10.57 7.60 34.09
N GLY A 575 11.42 6.69 33.64
CA GLY A 575 12.27 6.91 32.46
C GLY A 575 13.50 7.81 32.70
N LYS A 576 13.82 8.19 33.93
CA LYS A 576 14.91 9.16 34.18
C LYS A 576 16.26 8.69 33.69
N THR A 577 16.59 7.40 33.83
CA THR A 577 17.91 6.89 33.44
C THR A 577 18.05 6.86 31.92
N ILE A 578 17.09 6.30 31.24
CA ILE A 578 17.13 6.20 29.78
C ILE A 578 17.09 7.59 29.12
N ASN A 579 16.30 8.53 29.66
CA ASN A 579 16.25 9.89 29.14
C ASN A 579 17.59 10.62 29.35
N ALA A 580 18.28 10.41 30.46
CA ALA A 580 19.62 11.00 30.68
C ALA A 580 20.66 10.47 29.68
N ILE A 581 20.58 9.17 29.31
CA ILE A 581 21.45 8.60 28.26
C ILE A 581 21.13 9.24 26.91
N ILE A 582 19.85 9.37 26.56
CA ILE A 582 19.38 9.99 25.31
C ILE A 582 19.83 11.46 25.26
N ASP A 583 19.66 12.21 26.35
CA ASP A 583 20.05 13.62 26.43
C ASP A 583 21.58 13.82 26.30
N GLU A 584 22.40 12.91 26.90
CA GLU A 584 23.87 12.97 26.81
C GLU A 584 24.37 12.64 25.40
N THR A 585 23.78 11.65 24.75
CA THR A 585 24.35 11.05 23.51
C THR A 585 23.61 11.45 22.24
N GLY A 586 22.38 11.95 22.34
CA GLY A 586 21.52 12.28 21.21
C GLY A 586 21.01 11.09 20.42
N VAL A 587 21.21 9.84 20.91
CA VAL A 587 20.70 8.61 20.30
C VAL A 587 19.24 8.37 20.68
N LYS A 588 18.55 7.51 19.92
CA LYS A 588 17.27 6.92 20.31
C LYS A 588 17.54 5.48 20.81
N ILE A 589 16.81 5.06 21.82
CA ILE A 589 16.95 3.73 22.43
C ILE A 589 15.58 3.08 22.52
N ASP A 590 15.44 1.92 21.86
CA ASP A 590 14.25 1.08 21.93
C ASP A 590 14.62 -0.23 22.67
N ILE A 591 13.75 -0.68 23.57
CA ILE A 591 13.97 -1.89 24.39
C ILE A 591 12.69 -2.74 24.31
N ASN A 592 12.84 -4.02 23.97
CA ASN A 592 11.74 -4.97 24.01
C ASN A 592 11.74 -5.77 25.33
N ASP A 593 10.64 -6.47 25.60
CA ASP A 593 10.45 -7.24 26.84
C ASP A 593 11.39 -8.45 26.95
N GLU A 594 12.01 -8.86 25.85
CA GLU A 594 12.97 -9.99 25.81
C GLU A 594 14.43 -9.55 26.09
N GLY A 595 14.67 -8.25 26.32
CA GLY A 595 15.98 -7.70 26.63
C GLY A 595 16.82 -7.29 25.41
N ARG A 596 16.24 -7.24 24.20
CA ARG A 596 16.90 -6.61 23.05
C ARG A 596 16.86 -5.09 23.22
N VAL A 597 18.04 -4.46 23.13
CA VAL A 597 18.23 -3.01 23.18
C VAL A 597 18.76 -2.55 21.84
N ASP A 598 17.98 -1.77 21.10
CA ASP A 598 18.33 -1.16 19.82
C ASP A 598 18.73 0.30 20.08
N ILE A 599 20.00 0.64 19.77
CA ILE A 599 20.56 1.98 19.94
C ILE A 599 20.76 2.59 18.57
N CYS A 600 20.03 3.65 18.28
CA CYS A 600 19.92 4.27 16.98
C CYS A 600 20.50 5.69 16.97
N GLY A 601 21.45 5.96 16.07
CA GLY A 601 22.05 7.28 15.91
C GLY A 601 22.82 7.41 14.60
N VAL A 602 23.16 8.64 14.23
CA VAL A 602 23.99 8.92 13.04
C VAL A 602 25.48 8.84 13.39
N ASP A 603 25.84 9.31 14.59
CA ASP A 603 27.22 9.35 15.08
C ASP A 603 27.60 8.05 15.81
N GLN A 604 28.52 7.27 15.25
CA GLN A 604 28.99 6.02 15.82
C GLN A 604 29.60 6.21 17.24
N VAL A 605 30.31 7.32 17.46
CA VAL A 605 30.94 7.60 18.77
C VAL A 605 29.88 7.75 19.86
N MET A 606 28.76 8.39 19.54
CA MET A 606 27.64 8.56 20.48
C MET A 606 26.89 7.25 20.72
N ILE A 607 26.73 6.41 19.70
CA ILE A 607 26.17 5.06 19.84
C ILE A 607 27.03 4.22 20.78
N ASP A 608 28.34 4.19 20.54
CA ASP A 608 29.29 3.43 21.37
C ASP A 608 29.29 3.93 22.82
N ARG A 609 29.13 5.23 23.00
CA ARG A 609 29.00 5.86 24.32
C ARG A 609 27.72 5.41 25.06
N ALA A 610 26.60 5.38 24.36
CA ALA A 610 25.33 4.89 24.93
C ALA A 610 25.42 3.40 25.31
N MET A 611 26.03 2.57 24.44
CA MET A 611 26.27 1.16 24.72
C MET A 611 27.15 0.96 25.97
N GLU A 612 28.20 1.77 26.11
CA GLU A 612 29.07 1.72 27.30
C GLU A 612 28.31 2.05 28.56
N ILE A 613 27.50 3.12 28.56
CA ILE A 613 26.69 3.50 29.71
C ILE A 613 25.70 2.38 30.09
N ILE A 614 25.00 1.80 29.10
CA ILE A 614 24.07 0.70 29.35
C ILE A 614 24.77 -0.52 29.94
N ARG A 615 25.95 -0.90 29.39
CA ARG A 615 26.77 -1.98 29.96
C ARG A 615 27.16 -1.71 31.40
N LEU A 616 27.57 -0.49 31.70
CA LEU A 616 27.92 -0.10 33.06
C LEU A 616 26.72 -0.16 34.04
N ILE A 617 25.49 0.00 33.55
CA ILE A 617 24.28 -0.14 34.35
C ILE A 617 23.99 -1.61 34.65
N VAL A 618 24.01 -2.48 33.64
CA VAL A 618 23.56 -3.88 33.74
C VAL A 618 24.64 -4.85 34.18
N GLU A 619 25.90 -4.60 33.82
CA GLU A 619 27.01 -5.45 34.19
C GLU A 619 27.59 -5.11 35.59
N PRO A 620 28.06 -6.06 36.35
CA PRO A 620 28.75 -5.75 37.60
C PRO A 620 30.10 -5.05 37.32
N VAL A 621 30.41 -4.06 38.14
CA VAL A 621 31.72 -3.41 38.09
C VAL A 621 32.80 -4.42 38.47
N GLU A 622 33.89 -4.49 37.71
CA GLU A 622 34.96 -5.46 37.89
C GLU A 622 36.18 -4.83 38.58
N ALA A 623 36.70 -5.52 39.58
CA ALA A 623 37.97 -5.12 40.22
C ALA A 623 39.12 -5.17 39.24
N GLY A 624 40.00 -4.18 39.27
CA GLY A 624 41.16 -4.03 38.42
C GLY A 624 40.93 -3.30 37.09
N LYS A 625 39.66 -3.11 36.68
CA LYS A 625 39.31 -2.31 35.47
C LYS A 625 39.34 -0.80 35.73
N ILE A 626 39.52 -0.05 34.67
CA ILE A 626 39.50 1.42 34.67
C ILE A 626 38.17 1.89 34.09
N TYR A 627 37.55 2.83 34.79
CA TYR A 627 36.28 3.47 34.36
C TYR A 627 36.46 4.97 34.36
N GLU A 628 35.64 5.66 33.56
CA GLU A 628 35.48 7.11 33.62
C GLU A 628 34.20 7.44 34.41
N GLY A 629 34.29 8.33 35.36
CA GLY A 629 33.15 8.72 36.18
C GLY A 629 33.23 10.19 36.58
N GLU A 630 32.12 10.71 37.11
CA GLU A 630 31.98 12.11 37.54
C GLU A 630 32.00 12.18 39.08
N VAL A 631 32.74 13.15 39.65
CA VAL A 631 32.77 13.41 41.10
C VAL A 631 31.42 14.03 41.50
N VAL A 632 30.58 13.25 42.19
CA VAL A 632 29.21 13.68 42.56
C VAL A 632 29.14 14.21 43.98
N ARG A 633 30.10 13.85 44.86
CA ARG A 633 30.12 14.27 46.23
C ARG A 633 31.55 14.22 46.83
N ILE A 634 31.89 15.23 47.61
CA ILE A 634 33.16 15.32 48.33
C ILE A 634 32.89 15.24 49.85
N MET A 635 33.73 14.48 50.56
CA MET A 635 33.74 14.37 52.01
C MET A 635 35.18 14.50 52.50
N ASN A 636 35.39 14.81 53.78
CA ASN A 636 36.74 14.97 54.38
C ASN A 636 37.69 13.78 54.19
N PHE A 637 37.13 12.59 53.95
CA PHE A 637 37.88 11.33 53.79
C PHE A 637 38.01 10.87 52.34
N GLY A 638 37.40 11.53 51.40
CA GLY A 638 37.49 11.16 50.00
C GLY A 638 36.40 11.72 49.10
N ALA A 639 36.44 11.36 47.80
CA ALA A 639 35.50 11.75 46.81
C ALA A 639 34.65 10.56 46.33
N PHE A 640 33.34 10.78 46.17
CA PHE A 640 32.44 9.80 45.54
C PHE A 640 32.37 10.09 44.04
N VAL A 641 32.65 9.07 43.27
CA VAL A 641 32.62 9.12 41.83
C VAL A 641 31.51 8.23 41.31
N GLN A 642 30.60 8.77 40.56
CA GLN A 642 29.55 8.03 39.91
C GLN A 642 30.09 7.41 38.61
N LEU A 643 30.13 6.09 38.53
CA LEU A 643 30.56 5.32 37.36
C LEU A 643 29.40 5.08 36.39
N ALA A 644 28.20 4.90 36.93
CA ALA A 644 26.94 4.78 36.21
C ALA A 644 25.79 5.18 37.12
N PRO A 645 24.58 5.42 36.66
CA PRO A 645 23.42 5.64 37.48
C PRO A 645 23.29 4.56 38.57
N ASN A 646 23.20 4.98 39.86
CA ASN A 646 23.16 4.11 41.04
C ASN A 646 24.44 3.27 41.31
N LYS A 647 25.58 3.58 40.67
CA LYS A 647 26.87 2.91 40.91
C LYS A 647 27.94 3.93 41.28
N ASP A 648 28.00 4.25 42.55
CA ASP A 648 28.96 5.20 43.07
C ASP A 648 30.14 4.45 43.72
N GLY A 649 31.35 4.88 43.48
CA GLY A 649 32.54 4.38 44.12
C GLY A 649 33.24 5.47 44.94
N LEU A 650 33.98 5.07 45.95
CA LEU A 650 34.72 5.98 46.83
C LEU A 650 36.23 5.97 46.48
N ILE A 651 36.76 7.15 46.15
CA ILE A 651 38.19 7.39 46.15
C ILE A 651 38.55 7.91 47.55
N HIS A 652 39.22 7.09 48.33
CA HIS A 652 39.73 7.56 49.63
C HIS A 652 40.80 8.62 49.40
N ILE A 653 40.94 9.62 50.30
CA ILE A 653 41.86 10.76 50.17
C ILE A 653 43.32 10.32 49.89
N SER A 654 43.74 9.15 50.47
CA SER A 654 45.07 8.57 50.20
C SER A 654 45.25 7.97 48.79
N LYS A 655 44.20 7.93 48.01
CA LYS A 655 44.17 7.36 46.62
C LYS A 655 43.87 8.42 45.57
N LEU A 656 43.89 9.70 45.95
CA LEU A 656 43.72 10.84 45.07
C LEU A 656 45.06 11.30 44.46
N SER A 657 46.18 11.21 45.18
CA SER A 657 47.52 11.58 44.70
C SER A 657 48.57 10.66 45.25
N LYS A 658 49.79 10.65 44.62
CA LYS A 658 50.97 9.98 45.15
C LYS A 658 51.58 10.73 46.36
N GLU A 659 51.33 12.02 46.43
CA GLU A 659 51.73 12.87 47.54
C GLU A 659 50.58 12.99 48.54
N ARG A 660 50.92 13.39 49.76
CA ARG A 660 49.93 13.57 50.86
C ARG A 660 49.00 14.75 50.54
N VAL A 661 47.70 14.46 50.36
CA VAL A 661 46.63 15.41 50.14
C VAL A 661 46.06 15.88 51.45
N GLU A 662 45.98 17.20 51.68
CA GLU A 662 45.43 17.77 52.92
C GLU A 662 43.91 17.95 52.80
N LYS A 663 43.40 18.32 51.62
CA LYS A 663 41.99 18.46 51.33
C LYS A 663 41.66 17.80 50.00
N VAL A 664 40.53 17.16 49.87
CA VAL A 664 40.09 16.47 48.67
C VAL A 664 39.92 17.44 47.51
N GLU A 665 39.44 18.65 47.80
CA GLU A 665 39.21 19.73 46.82
C GLU A 665 40.50 20.28 46.20
N ASP A 666 41.69 20.00 46.78
CA ASP A 666 42.98 20.37 46.18
C ASP A 666 43.29 19.50 44.94
N VAL A 667 42.61 18.36 44.75
CA VAL A 667 42.87 17.41 43.68
C VAL A 667 41.69 17.28 42.73
N VAL A 668 40.46 17.22 43.25
CA VAL A 668 39.21 17.02 42.49
C VAL A 668 38.09 17.89 43.04
N ASN A 669 37.22 18.33 42.14
CA ASN A 669 36.04 19.12 42.46
C ASN A 669 34.75 18.37 42.04
N ILE A 670 33.61 18.74 42.61
CA ILE A 670 32.29 18.21 42.20
C ILE A 670 32.07 18.61 40.73
N GLY A 671 31.68 17.62 39.91
CA GLY A 671 31.52 17.78 38.45
C GLY A 671 32.73 17.41 37.59
N ASP A 672 33.89 17.13 38.22
CA ASP A 672 35.09 16.71 37.52
C ASP A 672 34.90 15.30 36.93
N LYS A 673 35.23 15.13 35.66
CA LYS A 673 35.33 13.82 35.01
C LYS A 673 36.72 13.24 35.23
N VAL A 674 36.76 12.09 35.88
CA VAL A 674 38.00 11.45 36.31
C VAL A 674 38.08 9.99 35.86
N LYS A 675 39.28 9.56 35.45
CA LYS A 675 39.54 8.15 35.16
C LYS A 675 40.01 7.45 36.42
N VAL A 676 39.24 6.45 36.85
CA VAL A 676 39.47 5.73 38.11
C VAL A 676 39.67 4.24 37.88
N LYS A 677 40.52 3.63 38.65
CA LYS A 677 40.68 2.17 38.68
C LYS A 677 39.92 1.63 39.89
N VAL A 678 39.15 0.58 39.66
CA VAL A 678 38.51 -0.19 40.73
C VAL A 678 39.55 -1.02 41.45
N LEU A 679 39.78 -0.76 42.73
CA LEU A 679 40.71 -1.51 43.54
C LEU A 679 40.11 -2.82 44.04
N GLU A 680 38.93 -2.72 44.62
CA GLU A 680 38.17 -3.85 45.16
C GLU A 680 36.70 -3.48 45.33
N ILE A 681 35.86 -4.51 45.42
CA ILE A 681 34.45 -4.40 45.82
C ILE A 681 34.32 -5.16 47.12
N ASP A 682 33.92 -4.47 48.18
CA ASP A 682 33.81 -5.08 49.51
C ASP A 682 32.60 -6.02 49.62
N LYS A 683 32.52 -6.78 50.74
CA LYS A 683 31.44 -7.74 50.98
C LYS A 683 30.04 -7.09 51.06
N MET A 684 29.96 -5.78 51.20
CA MET A 684 28.75 -5.00 51.23
C MET A 684 28.44 -4.34 49.87
N GLY A 685 29.20 -4.67 48.79
CA GLY A 685 29.01 -4.12 47.46
C GLY A 685 29.57 -2.71 47.26
N ARG A 686 30.34 -2.16 48.22
CA ARG A 686 30.91 -0.81 48.06
C ARG A 686 32.16 -0.86 47.20
N ILE A 687 32.23 0.04 46.22
CA ILE A 687 33.29 0.10 45.19
C ILE A 687 34.39 1.05 45.72
N ASN A 688 35.59 0.52 45.88
CA ASN A 688 36.78 1.28 46.24
C ASN A 688 37.60 1.63 45.02
N LEU A 689 37.87 2.91 44.81
CA LEU A 689 38.50 3.48 43.62
C LEU A 689 39.84 4.14 43.95
N ALA A 690 40.69 4.27 42.92
CA ALA A 690 41.86 5.14 42.91
C ALA A 690 41.96 5.90 41.57
N LEU A 691 42.48 7.13 41.58
CA LEU A 691 42.75 7.86 40.35
C LEU A 691 43.79 7.09 39.51
N ARG A 692 43.55 7.04 38.14
CA ARG A 692 44.41 6.33 37.22
C ARG A 692 45.88 6.80 37.26
N GLU A 693 46.08 8.09 37.47
CA GLU A 693 47.39 8.72 37.49
C GLU A 693 48.31 8.28 38.63
N ILE A 694 47.74 7.65 39.66
CA ILE A 694 48.46 7.16 40.85
C ILE A 694 48.99 5.74 40.64
N ILE A 695 48.41 4.99 39.71
CA ILE A 695 48.65 3.55 39.54
C ILE A 695 49.61 3.33 38.35
N LYS A 696 50.82 2.86 38.66
CA LYS A 696 51.79 2.39 37.67
C LYS A 696 51.44 1.00 37.16
#